data_9e516a95db0e09cb427a93a553337dea
#
_entry.id   9e516a95db0e09cb427a93a553337dea
#
_cell.length_a   1.000
_cell.length_b   1.000
_cell.length_c   1.000
_cell.angle_alpha   90.00
_cell.angle_beta   90.00
_cell.angle_gamma   90.00
#
_symmetry.space_group_name_H-M   'P 1'
#
loop_
_entity.id
_entity.type
_entity.pdbx_description
1 polymer ?
#
loop_
_entity_poly.entity_id
_entity_poly.type
_entity_poly.pdbx_seq_one_letter_code
_entity_poly.pdbx_strand_id
1 'polypeptide(L)'
;MARTEINALLLMLTSSVLGAITTVLVAGGQPPAAPERVTRLVNTAATSAEVKKDEVKEFVKPETIMSEGKEWPQWGGTRVRNNAPNVENLPDTWNIGKFDRRTGEWDGSKAENLRWFADLGSQTYGNPVVAGGKVYVGTNNGAGYLKRAPANVDLGCLLAFNQENGDFLWQHSSEKLITGRVHDWPLQGICCAPLVEGERLWFVTSRGEVRCVDTEGFYDDEDDGVVQNESVRVADLMNSDEGSEYEDSLNLLNQGQFSDALRTALTNAGSEAGDDVQIKTLAENKSWIASGTFDGIDRDLDIKQIGPRISIFKSLGTKDKLEADTIWIFNMMDELGVSQHNMCSCSVTTYGDLLFVNTSNGLDESHINLPAPDAPSFICMNKNTGEVLWTDQSPGENILHGQWSSPSIEVLGGVPQVMFCGGDGILYSFRADEGVDGQPELLWQFDCNPKTSKWVLGGEGTRNNLIATPVAYEGLVYIAVGQDPEHGEGEGHLWCLDPTKRGDVSAQLAVKMENSQRVPIAHKRIQAVEPELGEAAVDNPNSAVVWHYTLADQNDDGEIDFEEEMHRSCGTVAIKDDVLYVTDFSGLVHCLDAKGTPDGMPIIHFTYDMFAQSWGSPLIADGKVYIGDEDGDVCVFDFGPENKEPIEEINMGSSVYSTAVAADETIYISTKDKLFAIGLKDE
;
A
#
# COMPACT_ATOMS: atom_id res chain seq x y z
N MET A 1 -22.52 -20.28 24.26
CA MET A 1 -22.82 -21.50 23.52
C MET A 1 -23.27 -21.22 22.07
N ALA A 2 -22.76 -20.13 21.45
CA ALA A 2 -23.08 -19.78 20.04
C ALA A 2 -21.82 -19.55 19.17
N ARG A 3 -20.61 -19.61 19.74
CA ARG A 3 -19.34 -19.41 19.03
C ARG A 3 -18.79 -20.65 18.29
N THR A 4 -19.41 -21.82 18.44
CA THR A 4 -18.85 -23.10 17.90
C THR A 4 -19.46 -23.52 16.57
N GLU A 5 -20.44 -22.81 16.02
CA GLU A 5 -21.11 -23.24 14.77
C GLU A 5 -20.74 -22.38 13.53
N ILE A 6 -20.13 -21.23 13.70
CA ILE A 6 -19.75 -20.34 12.56
C ILE A 6 -18.41 -20.80 11.93
N ASN A 7 -17.47 -21.31 12.73
CA ASN A 7 -16.20 -21.85 12.21
C ASN A 7 -16.34 -23.15 11.42
N ALA A 8 -17.49 -23.82 11.47
CA ALA A 8 -17.72 -25.05 10.69
C ALA A 8 -18.19 -24.79 9.25
N LEU A 9 -18.62 -23.59 8.92
CA LEU A 9 -19.12 -23.27 7.55
C LEU A 9 -18.03 -22.77 6.61
N LEU A 10 -16.96 -22.19 7.12
CA LEU A 10 -15.81 -21.76 6.29
C LEU A 10 -14.87 -22.91 5.92
N LEU A 11 -14.86 -24.00 6.68
CA LEU A 11 -14.02 -25.19 6.41
C LEU A 11 -14.62 -26.18 5.42
N MET A 12 -15.84 -26.00 4.94
CA MET A 12 -16.49 -26.93 3.99
C MET A 12 -16.44 -26.52 2.52
N LEU A 13 -15.78 -25.42 2.17
CA LEU A 13 -15.64 -24.97 0.76
C LEU A 13 -14.26 -25.25 0.14
N THR A 14 -13.33 -25.88 0.86
CA THR A 14 -11.97 -26.17 0.35
C THR A 14 -11.67 -27.63 0.05
N SER A 15 -12.65 -28.54 0.11
CA SER A 15 -12.39 -29.96 -0.13
C SER A 15 -13.29 -30.59 -1.21
N SER A 16 -13.14 -30.15 -2.46
CA SER A 16 -13.53 -30.98 -3.61
C SER A 16 -12.93 -30.45 -4.92
N VAL A 17 -11.65 -30.67 -5.16
CA VAL A 17 -11.08 -30.95 -6.50
C VAL A 17 -9.76 -31.71 -6.29
N LEU A 18 -9.81 -32.97 -6.05
CA LEU A 18 -8.71 -33.92 -6.32
C LEU A 18 -9.20 -34.90 -7.38
N GLY A 19 -8.60 -34.83 -8.56
CA GLY A 19 -8.85 -35.87 -9.56
C GLY A 19 -8.43 -35.48 -10.97
N ALA A 20 -7.27 -35.95 -11.34
CA ALA A 20 -6.78 -36.30 -12.67
C ALA A 20 -5.41 -35.69 -13.01
N ILE A 21 -4.37 -36.36 -12.59
CA ILE A 21 -3.02 -36.21 -13.16
C ILE A 21 -3.01 -36.99 -14.49
N THR A 22 -2.91 -36.25 -15.60
CA THR A 22 -2.56 -36.85 -16.90
C THR A 22 -1.16 -36.37 -17.25
N THR A 23 -0.20 -37.26 -17.19
CA THR A 23 1.19 -37.06 -17.55
C THR A 23 1.30 -36.83 -19.06
N VAL A 24 1.67 -35.60 -19.46
CA VAL A 24 2.12 -35.31 -20.83
C VAL A 24 3.64 -35.12 -20.80
N LEU A 25 4.35 -36.11 -21.38
CA LEU A 25 5.77 -35.97 -21.71
C LEU A 25 5.92 -34.95 -22.85
N VAL A 26 6.54 -33.80 -22.57
CA VAL A 26 7.03 -32.88 -23.61
C VAL A 26 8.54 -32.97 -23.65
N ALA A 27 9.02 -33.22 -24.86
CA ALA A 27 10.42 -33.38 -25.20
C ALA A 27 11.25 -32.11 -24.95
N GLY A 28 12.50 -32.33 -24.50
CA GLY A 28 13.43 -31.27 -24.11
C GLY A 28 13.82 -30.30 -25.23
N GLY A 29 13.71 -29.02 -24.91
CA GLY A 29 14.47 -27.95 -25.53
C GLY A 29 15.33 -27.32 -24.43
N GLN A 30 16.63 -27.13 -24.70
CA GLN A 30 17.54 -26.46 -23.79
C GLN A 30 17.12 -25.01 -23.59
N PRO A 31 17.17 -24.47 -22.35
CA PRO A 31 16.97 -23.04 -22.13
C PRO A 31 18.16 -22.25 -22.67
N PRO A 32 17.95 -20.98 -23.07
CA PRO A 32 19.03 -20.10 -23.52
C PRO A 32 20.01 -19.83 -22.37
N ALA A 33 21.29 -19.74 -22.72
CA ALA A 33 22.39 -19.50 -21.78
C ALA A 33 22.22 -18.18 -21.03
N ALA A 34 22.36 -18.24 -19.72
CA ALA A 34 22.39 -17.07 -18.85
C ALA A 34 23.61 -16.18 -19.17
N PRO A 35 23.50 -14.85 -19.04
CA PRO A 35 24.64 -13.96 -19.20
C PRO A 35 25.70 -14.21 -18.11
N GLU A 36 26.97 -14.09 -18.51
CA GLU A 36 28.14 -14.33 -17.63
C GLU A 36 28.11 -13.41 -16.41
N ARG A 37 28.14 -14.03 -15.21
CA ARG A 37 28.31 -13.36 -13.94
C ARG A 37 29.70 -12.73 -13.82
N VAL A 38 29.75 -11.44 -13.64
CA VAL A 38 30.93 -10.77 -13.09
C VAL A 38 30.84 -10.83 -11.56
N THR A 39 31.49 -11.82 -10.98
CA THR A 39 31.59 -11.95 -9.52
C THR A 39 32.66 -11.00 -9.01
N ARG A 40 32.28 -9.89 -8.37
CA ARG A 40 33.18 -9.12 -7.50
C ARG A 40 32.96 -9.57 -6.06
N LEU A 41 33.90 -10.37 -5.57
CA LEU A 41 34.06 -10.62 -4.14
C LEU A 41 34.57 -9.33 -3.47
N VAL A 42 33.74 -8.69 -2.64
CA VAL A 42 34.19 -7.64 -1.72
C VAL A 42 34.45 -8.30 -0.38
N ASN A 43 35.73 -8.49 -0.08
CA ASN A 43 36.23 -8.85 1.24
C ASN A 43 36.09 -7.61 2.14
N THR A 44 35.12 -7.54 3.02
CA THR A 44 35.07 -6.53 4.09
C THR A 44 35.75 -7.06 5.33
N ALA A 45 37.07 -6.86 5.40
CA ALA A 45 37.78 -6.82 6.66
C ALA A 45 37.52 -5.44 7.27
N ALA A 46 36.81 -5.40 8.39
CA ALA A 46 36.57 -4.18 9.14
C ALA A 46 37.90 -3.63 9.66
N THR A 47 38.41 -2.57 9.03
CA THR A 47 39.45 -1.70 9.62
C THR A 47 38.73 -0.55 10.31
N SER A 48 38.99 -0.44 11.62
CA SER A 48 38.59 0.68 12.46
C SER A 48 39.09 2.01 11.85
N ALA A 49 38.19 2.75 11.17
CA ALA A 49 38.45 4.13 10.80
C ALA A 49 38.09 5.04 11.98
N GLU A 50 39.06 5.86 12.41
CA GLU A 50 38.83 6.90 13.38
C GLU A 50 37.70 7.83 12.94
N VAL A 51 36.60 7.84 13.71
CA VAL A 51 35.51 8.77 13.56
C VAL A 51 36.02 10.18 13.84
N LYS A 52 36.08 11.02 12.81
CA LYS A 52 36.24 12.47 12.99
C LYS A 52 35.06 12.96 13.85
N LYS A 53 35.39 13.57 15.00
CA LYS A 53 34.45 14.30 15.82
C LYS A 53 33.91 15.48 14.98
N ASP A 54 32.75 15.29 14.38
CA ASP A 54 31.97 16.44 13.89
C ASP A 54 31.51 17.26 15.09
N GLU A 55 31.61 18.57 14.94
CA GLU A 55 31.20 19.53 15.95
C GLU A 55 29.75 19.23 16.38
N VAL A 56 29.56 19.06 17.69
CA VAL A 56 28.23 18.91 18.30
C VAL A 56 27.49 20.20 18.05
N LYS A 57 26.66 20.25 16.99
CA LYS A 57 25.66 21.28 16.82
C LYS A 57 24.65 21.12 17.95
N GLU A 58 24.31 22.22 18.60
CA GLU A 58 23.27 22.29 19.61
C GLU A 58 22.04 21.53 19.13
N PHE A 59 21.50 20.64 19.96
CA PHE A 59 20.30 19.84 19.65
C PHE A 59 19.12 20.80 19.49
N VAL A 60 18.77 21.10 18.26
CA VAL A 60 17.51 21.80 17.95
C VAL A 60 16.43 20.71 18.03
N LYS A 61 15.51 20.83 19.00
CA LYS A 61 14.34 19.96 19.11
C LYS A 61 13.65 20.00 17.74
N PRO A 62 13.38 18.82 17.10
CA PRO A 62 12.66 18.82 15.83
C PRO A 62 11.30 19.51 16.04
N GLU A 63 10.93 20.39 15.13
CA GLU A 63 9.56 20.91 15.13
C GLU A 63 8.64 19.73 14.83
N THR A 64 7.61 19.54 15.67
CA THR A 64 6.60 18.50 15.42
C THR A 64 5.89 18.83 14.11
N ILE A 65 6.11 18.00 13.08
CA ILE A 65 5.51 18.19 11.77
C ILE A 65 4.08 17.69 11.85
N MET A 66 3.13 18.61 11.88
CA MET A 66 1.69 18.32 11.81
C MET A 66 1.13 18.89 10.51
N SER A 67 0.12 18.22 9.94
CA SER A 67 -0.66 18.79 8.85
C SER A 67 -1.36 20.07 9.31
N GLU A 68 -1.32 21.13 8.49
CA GLU A 68 -2.03 22.39 8.78
C GLU A 68 -3.56 22.27 8.71
N GLY A 69 -4.08 21.08 8.39
CA GLY A 69 -5.51 20.76 8.42
C GLY A 69 -6.31 21.20 7.19
N LYS A 70 -5.69 21.90 6.23
CA LYS A 70 -6.37 22.30 4.99
C LYS A 70 -6.30 21.23 3.91
N GLU A 71 -5.21 20.50 3.89
CA GLU A 71 -4.94 19.43 2.93
C GLU A 71 -4.42 18.19 3.65
N TRP A 72 -4.56 17.06 2.99
CA TRP A 72 -4.02 15.75 3.40
C TRP A 72 -3.30 15.12 2.21
N PRO A 73 -2.10 15.63 1.82
CA PRO A 73 -1.51 15.38 0.50
C PRO A 73 -0.82 14.02 0.35
N GLN A 74 -0.75 13.20 1.40
CA GLN A 74 -0.15 11.87 1.40
C GLN A 74 -0.65 11.02 2.57
N TRP A 75 -0.34 9.74 2.59
CA TRP A 75 -0.57 8.87 3.74
C TRP A 75 -0.01 9.47 5.04
N GLY A 76 -0.83 9.52 6.09
CA GLY A 76 -0.48 10.16 7.36
C GLY A 76 -0.35 11.69 7.27
N GLY A 77 -0.84 12.32 6.20
CA GLY A 77 -0.86 13.77 5.97
C GLY A 77 0.52 14.40 5.72
N THR A 78 1.55 13.90 6.38
CA THR A 78 2.92 14.39 6.29
C THR A 78 3.92 13.23 6.15
N ARG A 79 5.18 13.55 5.84
CA ARG A 79 6.23 12.53 5.71
C ARG A 79 6.55 11.77 7.01
N VAL A 80 6.16 12.29 8.18
CA VAL A 80 6.33 11.58 9.48
C VAL A 80 5.25 10.56 9.77
N ARG A 81 4.19 10.52 8.94
CA ARG A 81 3.11 9.53 8.95
C ARG A 81 2.21 9.51 10.19
N ASN A 82 2.21 10.59 10.96
CA ASN A 82 1.35 10.72 12.13
C ASN A 82 -0.05 11.20 11.77
N ASN A 83 -1.06 10.35 11.94
CA ASN A 83 -2.45 10.61 11.56
C ASN A 83 -3.17 11.52 12.57
N ALA A 84 -2.62 12.71 12.84
CA ALA A 84 -3.09 13.68 13.80
C ALA A 84 -3.04 15.12 13.25
N PRO A 85 -3.93 15.52 12.31
CA PRO A 85 -3.97 16.87 11.75
C PRO A 85 -4.48 17.92 12.73
N ASN A 86 -4.15 19.18 12.46
CA ASN A 86 -4.79 20.33 13.08
C ASN A 86 -6.03 20.74 12.29
N VAL A 87 -7.12 20.00 12.44
CA VAL A 87 -8.43 20.32 11.87
C VAL A 87 -9.39 20.58 13.02
N GLU A 88 -10.30 21.53 12.84
CA GLU A 88 -11.36 21.89 13.78
C GLU A 88 -12.73 21.79 13.07
N ASN A 89 -13.82 21.91 13.81
CA ASN A 89 -15.20 21.89 13.32
C ASN A 89 -15.60 20.58 12.61
N LEU A 90 -15.14 19.46 13.14
CA LEU A 90 -15.55 18.14 12.68
C LEU A 90 -16.80 17.62 13.43
N PRO A 91 -17.73 16.92 12.76
CA PRO A 91 -18.86 16.31 13.44
C PRO A 91 -18.42 15.12 14.30
N ASP A 92 -19.04 14.98 15.47
CA ASP A 92 -18.92 13.81 16.33
C ASP A 92 -20.00 12.74 16.04
N THR A 93 -21.01 13.10 15.27
CA THR A 93 -22.05 12.18 14.81
C THR A 93 -22.50 12.54 13.39
N TRP A 94 -22.90 11.55 12.62
CA TRP A 94 -23.47 11.70 11.27
C TRP A 94 -24.38 10.55 10.92
N ASN A 95 -25.13 10.72 9.83
CA ASN A 95 -25.93 9.66 9.24
C ASN A 95 -25.80 9.71 7.71
N ILE A 96 -25.31 8.63 7.12
CA ILE A 96 -25.09 8.54 5.67
C ILE A 96 -26.40 8.33 4.87
N GLY A 97 -27.56 8.24 5.52
CA GLY A 97 -28.79 7.80 4.89
C GLY A 97 -28.83 6.27 4.72
N LYS A 98 -29.58 5.80 3.74
CA LYS A 98 -29.74 4.37 3.50
C LYS A 98 -29.65 4.04 2.02
N PHE A 99 -28.85 3.01 1.69
CA PHE A 99 -28.80 2.45 0.35
C PHE A 99 -29.71 1.21 0.26
N ASP A 100 -30.58 1.15 -0.75
CA ASP A 100 -31.36 -0.06 -1.02
C ASP A 100 -30.43 -1.17 -1.52
N ARG A 101 -30.40 -2.29 -0.81
CA ARG A 101 -29.46 -3.40 -1.09
C ARG A 101 -29.65 -4.05 -2.46
N ARG A 102 -30.81 -3.88 -3.09
CA ARG A 102 -31.15 -4.49 -4.38
C ARG A 102 -30.97 -3.55 -5.56
N THR A 103 -31.34 -2.28 -5.40
CA THR A 103 -31.29 -1.28 -6.47
C THR A 103 -30.05 -0.38 -6.39
N GLY A 104 -29.41 -0.28 -5.23
CA GLY A 104 -28.36 0.68 -4.94
C GLY A 104 -28.87 2.11 -4.74
N GLU A 105 -30.20 2.35 -4.85
CA GLU A 105 -30.78 3.69 -4.71
C GLU A 105 -30.58 4.23 -3.28
N TRP A 106 -30.15 5.48 -3.20
CA TRP A 106 -29.91 6.17 -1.95
C TRP A 106 -31.15 6.89 -1.44
N ASP A 107 -31.55 6.63 -0.20
CA ASP A 107 -32.54 7.41 0.55
C ASP A 107 -31.84 8.32 1.56
N GLY A 108 -31.69 9.58 1.21
CA GLY A 108 -31.08 10.63 2.03
C GLY A 108 -32.02 11.28 3.05
N SER A 109 -33.25 10.78 3.24
CA SER A 109 -34.26 11.40 4.13
C SER A 109 -33.82 11.54 5.57
N LYS A 110 -32.83 10.74 6.02
CA LYS A 110 -32.22 10.75 7.35
C LYS A 110 -30.75 11.15 7.33
N ALA A 111 -30.22 11.55 6.18
CA ALA A 111 -28.82 11.94 6.09
C ALA A 111 -28.55 13.21 6.91
N GLU A 112 -27.52 13.15 7.74
CA GLU A 112 -27.07 14.23 8.62
C GLU A 112 -25.56 14.37 8.53
N ASN A 113 -25.03 15.58 8.48
CA ASN A 113 -23.61 15.89 8.39
C ASN A 113 -22.88 15.18 7.22
N LEU A 114 -23.62 14.73 6.20
CA LEU A 114 -23.06 14.19 4.96
C LEU A 114 -23.04 15.31 3.92
N ARG A 115 -21.85 15.69 3.44
CA ARG A 115 -21.67 16.67 2.36
C ARG A 115 -21.97 16.03 1.01
N TRP A 116 -21.27 14.93 0.71
CA TRP A 116 -21.47 14.15 -0.50
C TRP A 116 -20.90 12.72 -0.33
N PHE A 117 -21.21 11.86 -1.28
CA PHE A 117 -20.57 10.57 -1.45
C PHE A 117 -20.31 10.26 -2.92
N ALA A 118 -19.35 9.39 -3.21
CA ALA A 118 -19.05 8.90 -4.56
C ALA A 118 -18.87 7.38 -4.54
N ASP A 119 -19.21 6.71 -5.65
CA ASP A 119 -18.98 5.29 -5.81
C ASP A 119 -17.47 5.02 -6.00
N LEU A 120 -16.97 4.00 -5.34
CA LEU A 120 -15.62 3.46 -5.54
C LEU A 120 -15.70 2.10 -6.25
N GLY A 121 -14.60 1.37 -6.26
CA GLY A 121 -14.58 0.00 -6.76
C GLY A 121 -15.38 -0.96 -5.89
N SER A 122 -15.31 -2.24 -6.22
CA SER A 122 -15.98 -3.30 -5.44
C SER A 122 -15.17 -3.71 -4.20
N GLN A 123 -13.92 -3.29 -4.11
CA GLN A 123 -12.98 -3.56 -3.02
C GLN A 123 -12.00 -2.40 -2.93
N THR A 124 -12.02 -1.65 -1.84
CA THR A 124 -11.18 -0.46 -1.65
C THR A 124 -10.42 -0.56 -0.33
N TYR A 125 -9.10 -0.47 -0.40
CA TYR A 125 -8.18 -0.35 0.73
C TYR A 125 -7.44 0.99 0.70
N GLY A 126 -7.52 1.73 -0.41
CA GLY A 126 -6.85 3.01 -0.59
C GLY A 126 -7.37 4.07 0.38
N ASN A 127 -6.45 4.71 1.08
CA ASN A 127 -6.79 5.84 1.94
C ASN A 127 -7.00 7.10 1.08
N PRO A 128 -8.00 7.94 1.36
CA PRO A 128 -8.19 9.20 0.66
C PRO A 128 -6.99 10.15 0.83
N VAL A 129 -6.70 10.91 -0.22
CA VAL A 129 -5.76 12.02 -0.21
C VAL A 129 -6.47 13.28 -0.68
N VAL A 130 -6.28 14.39 0.01
CA VAL A 130 -6.97 15.66 -0.25
C VAL A 130 -5.95 16.73 -0.53
N ALA A 131 -5.92 17.24 -1.76
CA ALA A 131 -5.00 18.30 -2.15
C ALA A 131 -5.49 19.03 -3.41
N GLY A 132 -5.20 20.33 -3.52
CA GLY A 132 -5.52 21.14 -4.69
C GLY A 132 -7.00 21.18 -5.06
N GLY A 133 -7.91 21.09 -4.07
CA GLY A 133 -9.36 21.07 -4.30
C GLY A 133 -9.88 19.74 -4.86
N LYS A 134 -9.12 18.66 -4.74
CA LYS A 134 -9.47 17.33 -5.23
C LYS A 134 -9.28 16.28 -4.14
N VAL A 135 -10.02 15.16 -4.28
CA VAL A 135 -9.87 13.97 -3.45
C VAL A 135 -9.47 12.80 -4.35
N TYR A 136 -8.38 12.13 -3.97
CA TYR A 136 -7.83 11.00 -4.73
C TYR A 136 -7.95 9.72 -3.92
N VAL A 137 -8.41 8.62 -4.56
CA VAL A 137 -8.53 7.31 -3.92
C VAL A 137 -8.10 6.20 -4.86
N GLY A 138 -7.21 5.34 -4.38
CA GLY A 138 -6.86 4.09 -5.04
C GLY A 138 -7.93 3.01 -4.83
N THR A 139 -8.33 2.31 -5.88
CA THR A 139 -9.38 1.28 -5.86
C THR A 139 -9.30 0.38 -7.10
N ASN A 140 -10.30 -0.46 -7.35
CA ASN A 140 -10.52 -1.16 -8.61
C ASN A 140 -11.60 -0.49 -9.48
N ASN A 141 -11.86 -1.04 -10.66
CA ASN A 141 -12.78 -0.47 -11.65
C ASN A 141 -14.28 -0.73 -11.37
N GLY A 142 -14.66 -1.19 -10.17
CA GLY A 142 -16.04 -1.61 -9.87
C GLY A 142 -17.11 -0.52 -10.04
N ALA A 143 -16.75 0.78 -9.93
CA ALA A 143 -17.64 1.89 -10.18
C ALA A 143 -17.94 2.11 -11.70
N GLY A 144 -17.00 1.73 -12.58
CA GLY A 144 -17.22 1.79 -14.04
C GLY A 144 -17.37 3.20 -14.61
N TYR A 145 -16.61 4.18 -14.11
CA TYR A 145 -16.70 5.58 -14.59
C TYR A 145 -16.35 5.75 -16.06
N LEU A 146 -15.43 4.93 -16.58
CA LEU A 146 -15.01 5.00 -17.97
C LEU A 146 -15.82 4.02 -18.84
N LYS A 147 -16.50 4.52 -19.86
CA LYS A 147 -17.30 3.68 -20.78
C LYS A 147 -16.47 2.58 -21.45
N ARG A 148 -15.17 2.83 -21.75
CA ARG A 148 -14.26 1.85 -22.35
C ARG A 148 -13.96 0.66 -21.44
N ALA A 149 -14.18 0.81 -20.13
CA ALA A 149 -13.91 -0.19 -19.11
C ALA A 149 -15.16 -0.37 -18.22
N PRO A 150 -16.12 -1.21 -18.64
CA PRO A 150 -17.29 -1.51 -17.81
C PRO A 150 -16.90 -2.06 -16.44
N ALA A 151 -17.75 -1.89 -15.43
CA ALA A 151 -17.49 -2.24 -14.03
C ALA A 151 -17.03 -3.69 -13.78
N ASN A 152 -17.32 -4.61 -14.69
CA ASN A 152 -16.90 -6.01 -14.62
C ASN A 152 -15.47 -6.27 -15.17
N VAL A 153 -14.80 -5.26 -15.70
CA VAL A 153 -13.39 -5.35 -16.13
C VAL A 153 -12.52 -5.02 -14.94
N ASP A 154 -11.70 -5.98 -14.52
CA ASP A 154 -10.79 -5.81 -13.38
C ASP A 154 -9.58 -4.96 -13.79
N LEU A 155 -9.45 -3.78 -13.19
CA LEU A 155 -8.35 -2.83 -13.36
C LEU A 155 -7.93 -2.28 -12.00
N GLY A 156 -6.65 -1.93 -11.86
CA GLY A 156 -6.21 -1.04 -10.79
C GLY A 156 -6.52 0.40 -11.16
N CYS A 157 -7.24 1.13 -10.32
CA CYS A 157 -7.68 2.49 -10.58
C CYS A 157 -7.21 3.46 -9.51
N LEU A 158 -6.79 4.66 -9.93
CA LEU A 158 -6.74 5.85 -9.08
C LEU A 158 -7.79 6.81 -9.58
N LEU A 159 -8.73 7.18 -8.71
CA LEU A 159 -9.85 8.07 -9.02
C LEU A 159 -9.59 9.45 -8.44
N ALA A 160 -9.95 10.49 -9.19
CA ALA A 160 -9.95 11.88 -8.74
C ALA A 160 -11.36 12.43 -8.72
N PHE A 161 -11.72 13.09 -7.62
CA PHE A 161 -13.02 13.72 -7.41
C PHE A 161 -12.85 15.20 -7.05
N ASN A 162 -13.82 16.00 -7.38
CA ASN A 162 -13.91 17.38 -6.90
C ASN A 162 -14.16 17.36 -5.38
N GLN A 163 -13.34 18.09 -4.61
CA GLN A 163 -13.43 18.13 -3.15
C GLN A 163 -14.75 18.71 -2.63
N GLU A 164 -15.32 19.71 -3.33
CA GLU A 164 -16.51 20.42 -2.88
C GLU A 164 -17.78 19.59 -3.00
N ASN A 165 -17.92 18.83 -4.10
CA ASN A 165 -19.21 18.19 -4.45
C ASN A 165 -19.13 16.70 -4.77
N GLY A 166 -17.92 16.09 -4.80
CA GLY A 166 -17.74 14.68 -5.09
C GLY A 166 -17.86 14.29 -6.56
N ASP A 167 -17.96 15.26 -7.48
CA ASP A 167 -18.03 14.98 -8.92
C ASP A 167 -16.77 14.28 -9.39
N PHE A 168 -16.94 13.17 -10.12
CA PHE A 168 -15.83 12.45 -10.74
C PHE A 168 -15.13 13.34 -11.79
N LEU A 169 -13.80 13.43 -11.70
CA LEU A 169 -12.97 14.21 -12.61
C LEU A 169 -12.27 13.31 -13.62
N TRP A 170 -11.34 12.48 -13.18
CA TRP A 170 -10.60 11.59 -14.05
C TRP A 170 -10.18 10.28 -13.33
N GLN A 171 -9.78 9.30 -14.13
CA GLN A 171 -9.31 7.99 -13.67
C GLN A 171 -8.00 7.63 -14.35
N HIS A 172 -6.99 7.25 -13.53
CA HIS A 172 -5.90 6.42 -14.02
C HIS A 172 -6.34 4.95 -14.00
N SER A 173 -5.97 4.18 -15.02
CA SER A 173 -6.30 2.76 -15.14
C SER A 173 -5.07 1.92 -15.45
N SER A 174 -4.86 0.85 -14.69
CA SER A 174 -3.83 -0.17 -14.92
C SER A 174 -4.47 -1.51 -15.22
N GLU A 175 -4.09 -2.15 -16.34
CA GLU A 175 -4.51 -3.53 -16.62
C GLU A 175 -3.87 -4.50 -15.62
N LYS A 176 -4.63 -5.51 -15.18
CA LYS A 176 -4.12 -6.54 -14.28
C LYS A 176 -3.03 -7.38 -14.96
N LEU A 177 -2.04 -7.82 -14.17
CA LEU A 177 -0.98 -8.70 -14.68
C LEU A 177 -1.53 -10.06 -15.07
N ILE A 178 -1.05 -10.61 -16.18
CA ILE A 178 -1.45 -11.94 -16.67
C ILE A 178 -0.96 -13.08 -15.76
N THR A 179 0.02 -12.82 -14.91
CA THR A 179 0.51 -13.74 -13.87
C THR A 179 -0.51 -13.95 -12.77
N GLY A 180 -1.54 -13.10 -12.71
CA GLY A 180 -2.65 -13.22 -11.80
C GLY A 180 -2.27 -12.98 -10.35
N ARG A 181 -2.92 -13.72 -9.48
CA ARG A 181 -2.98 -13.56 -8.04
C ARG A 181 -1.62 -13.40 -7.34
N VAL A 182 -0.60 -14.13 -7.78
CA VAL A 182 0.73 -14.08 -7.16
C VAL A 182 1.38 -12.69 -7.20
N HIS A 183 1.11 -11.91 -8.27
CA HIS A 183 1.72 -10.60 -8.43
C HIS A 183 0.70 -9.44 -8.45
N ASP A 184 -0.58 -9.73 -8.74
CA ASP A 184 -1.62 -8.71 -8.88
C ASP A 184 -2.98 -9.29 -8.53
N TRP A 185 -3.31 -9.31 -7.25
CA TRP A 185 -4.49 -9.96 -6.72
C TRP A 185 -5.77 -9.45 -7.40
N PRO A 186 -6.65 -10.37 -7.87
CA PRO A 186 -7.90 -9.98 -8.53
C PRO A 186 -8.77 -9.09 -7.65
N LEU A 187 -9.35 -8.05 -8.25
CA LEU A 187 -10.28 -7.11 -7.65
C LEU A 187 -9.73 -6.22 -6.52
N GLN A 188 -8.44 -6.32 -6.16
CA GLN A 188 -7.87 -5.46 -5.12
C GLN A 188 -7.62 -4.03 -5.62
N GLY A 189 -7.18 -3.87 -6.86
CA GLY A 189 -6.89 -2.57 -7.44
C GLY A 189 -5.67 -1.88 -6.83
N ILE A 190 -5.64 -0.53 -6.85
CA ILE A 190 -4.60 0.28 -6.24
C ILE A 190 -4.91 0.47 -4.76
N CYS A 191 -4.04 -0.01 -3.86
CA CYS A 191 -4.24 0.04 -2.41
C CYS A 191 -3.45 1.15 -1.72
N CYS A 192 -2.46 1.77 -2.38
CA CYS A 192 -1.69 2.87 -1.79
C CYS A 192 -2.48 4.18 -1.76
N ALA A 193 -2.12 5.06 -0.81
CA ALA A 193 -2.45 6.47 -0.89
C ALA A 193 -1.42 7.17 -1.79
N PRO A 194 -1.85 8.00 -2.76
CA PRO A 194 -0.92 8.78 -3.56
C PRO A 194 -0.26 9.88 -2.72
N LEU A 195 0.81 10.49 -3.27
CA LEU A 195 1.43 11.69 -2.73
C LEU A 195 1.22 12.82 -3.75
N VAL A 196 0.79 14.00 -3.27
CA VAL A 196 0.55 15.19 -4.10
C VAL A 196 1.48 16.32 -3.68
N GLU A 197 2.18 16.93 -4.63
CA GLU A 197 2.94 18.17 -4.43
C GLU A 197 2.72 19.11 -5.64
N GLY A 198 2.01 20.19 -5.45
CA GLY A 198 1.64 21.13 -6.50
C GLY A 198 0.77 20.44 -7.57
N GLU A 199 1.18 20.51 -8.82
CA GLU A 199 0.48 19.95 -9.98
C GLU A 199 0.86 18.48 -10.26
N ARG A 200 1.64 17.82 -9.38
CA ARG A 200 2.10 16.44 -9.58
C ARG A 200 1.64 15.51 -8.49
N LEU A 201 1.37 14.29 -8.90
CA LEU A 201 0.94 13.21 -8.04
C LEU A 201 1.76 11.95 -8.33
N TRP A 202 2.28 11.30 -7.27
CA TRP A 202 3.03 10.04 -7.36
C TRP A 202 2.31 8.92 -6.63
N PHE A 203 2.30 7.75 -7.21
CA PHE A 203 1.74 6.54 -6.60
C PHE A 203 2.35 5.28 -7.19
N VAL A 204 2.06 4.15 -6.56
CA VAL A 204 2.45 2.83 -7.05
C VAL A 204 1.20 2.07 -7.50
N THR A 205 1.22 1.53 -8.70
CA THR A 205 0.12 0.68 -9.18
C THR A 205 0.19 -0.71 -8.54
N SER A 206 -0.95 -1.42 -8.45
CA SER A 206 -0.96 -2.79 -7.93
C SER A 206 -0.03 -3.75 -8.69
N ARG A 207 0.30 -3.42 -9.94
CA ARG A 207 1.19 -4.18 -10.82
C ARG A 207 2.68 -3.81 -10.72
N GLY A 208 3.08 -2.99 -9.72
CA GLY A 208 4.48 -2.65 -9.47
C GLY A 208 5.08 -1.57 -10.36
N GLU A 209 4.28 -0.63 -10.85
CA GLU A 209 4.75 0.55 -11.55
C GLU A 209 4.70 1.76 -10.64
N VAL A 210 5.80 2.50 -10.51
CA VAL A 210 5.82 3.85 -9.94
C VAL A 210 5.43 4.82 -11.03
N ARG A 211 4.44 5.68 -10.76
CA ARG A 211 3.93 6.65 -11.73
C ARG A 211 3.93 8.05 -11.16
N CYS A 212 4.21 9.02 -12.02
CA CYS A 212 3.92 10.42 -11.82
C CYS A 212 2.83 10.82 -12.82
N VAL A 213 1.76 11.43 -12.33
CA VAL A 213 0.68 11.96 -13.17
C VAL A 213 0.43 13.41 -12.84
N ASP A 214 -0.14 14.15 -13.78
CA ASP A 214 -0.62 15.50 -13.55
C ASP A 214 -1.94 15.49 -12.74
N THR A 215 -2.07 16.41 -11.78
CA THR A 215 -3.26 16.49 -10.91
C THR A 215 -4.50 17.03 -11.63
N GLU A 216 -4.31 17.83 -12.69
CA GLU A 216 -5.39 18.33 -13.53
C GLU A 216 -5.83 17.31 -14.59
N GLY A 217 -5.01 16.25 -14.84
CA GLY A 217 -5.20 15.37 -15.99
C GLY A 217 -5.15 16.21 -17.28
N PHE A 218 -6.02 15.91 -18.24
CA PHE A 218 -6.08 16.68 -19.48
C PHE A 218 -7.04 17.91 -19.43
N TYR A 219 -7.44 18.37 -18.22
CA TYR A 219 -8.37 19.52 -18.11
C TYR A 219 -7.72 20.85 -18.40
N ASP A 220 -6.42 20.98 -18.26
CA ASP A 220 -5.62 22.17 -18.59
C ASP A 220 -5.29 22.30 -20.08
N ASP A 221 -5.68 21.29 -20.90
CA ASP A 221 -5.42 21.19 -22.34
C ASP A 221 -3.93 20.98 -22.70
N GLU A 222 -3.11 20.50 -21.75
CA GLU A 222 -1.72 20.07 -21.93
C GLU A 222 -1.61 18.54 -21.92
N ASP A 223 -0.48 17.98 -22.38
CA ASP A 223 -0.11 16.56 -22.38
C ASP A 223 1.35 16.53 -21.88
N ASP A 224 1.48 16.36 -20.55
CA ASP A 224 2.68 16.70 -19.81
C ASP A 224 3.73 15.60 -19.79
N GLY A 225 4.98 16.03 -19.58
CA GLY A 225 6.10 15.13 -19.31
C GLY A 225 6.69 14.45 -20.52
N VAL A 226 7.28 13.27 -20.29
CA VAL A 226 8.00 12.49 -21.31
C VAL A 226 7.13 11.40 -21.91
N VAL A 227 6.06 11.01 -21.23
CA VAL A 227 5.07 10.07 -21.76
C VAL A 227 4.02 10.88 -22.52
N GLN A 228 4.02 10.74 -23.82
CA GLN A 228 3.13 11.47 -24.72
C GLN A 228 2.22 10.49 -25.44
N ASN A 229 0.93 10.82 -25.51
CA ASN A 229 -0.05 9.99 -26.21
C ASN A 229 -0.06 8.54 -25.72
N GLU A 230 -0.06 8.33 -24.40
CA GLU A 230 -0.18 6.98 -23.87
C GLU A 230 -1.43 6.28 -24.39
N SER A 231 -1.32 4.98 -24.55
CA SER A 231 -2.30 4.19 -25.25
C SER A 231 -3.07 3.30 -24.28
N VAL A 232 -4.40 3.33 -24.34
CA VAL A 232 -5.28 2.46 -23.55
C VAL A 232 -6.03 1.50 -24.45
N ARG A 233 -6.22 0.26 -23.99
CA ARG A 233 -7.04 -0.71 -24.70
C ARG A 233 -8.51 -0.34 -24.56
N VAL A 234 -9.22 -0.25 -25.68
CA VAL A 234 -10.63 0.15 -25.73
C VAL A 234 -11.57 -0.97 -26.14
N ALA A 235 -11.11 -2.00 -26.85
CA ALA A 235 -11.89 -3.17 -27.20
C ALA A 235 -11.03 -4.37 -27.57
N ASP A 236 -11.58 -5.58 -27.46
CA ASP A 236 -10.97 -6.84 -27.91
C ASP A 236 -11.98 -7.63 -28.74
N LEU A 237 -11.46 -8.34 -29.77
CA LEU A 237 -12.15 -9.42 -30.44
C LEU A 237 -11.37 -10.73 -30.18
N MET A 238 -12.00 -11.67 -29.48
CA MET A 238 -11.39 -12.95 -29.11
C MET A 238 -11.56 -13.97 -30.23
N ASN A 239 -10.52 -14.79 -30.44
CA ASN A 239 -10.64 -16.01 -31.20
C ASN A 239 -11.38 -17.04 -30.34
N SER A 240 -12.62 -17.37 -30.70
CA SER A 240 -13.42 -18.40 -30.04
C SER A 240 -13.57 -19.62 -30.95
N ASP A 241 -13.75 -20.81 -30.39
CA ASP A 241 -13.93 -22.08 -31.15
C ASP A 241 -15.13 -22.05 -32.13
N GLU A 242 -16.02 -21.06 -32.00
CA GLU A 242 -17.14 -20.79 -32.90
C GLU A 242 -16.81 -19.76 -34.02
N GLY A 243 -15.55 -19.30 -34.10
CA GLY A 243 -15.15 -18.01 -34.61
C GLY A 243 -14.69 -17.89 -36.05
N SER A 244 -15.61 -17.81 -37.01
CA SER A 244 -15.29 -17.20 -38.32
C SER A 244 -14.98 -15.69 -38.21
N GLU A 245 -15.58 -14.97 -37.25
CA GLU A 245 -15.48 -13.50 -37.11
C GLU A 245 -14.07 -12.98 -36.84
N TYR A 246 -13.27 -13.73 -36.05
CA TYR A 246 -11.87 -13.36 -35.77
C TYR A 246 -10.99 -13.45 -37.03
N GLU A 247 -11.03 -14.59 -37.73
CA GLU A 247 -10.25 -14.82 -38.95
C GLU A 247 -10.71 -13.89 -40.10
N ASP A 248 -12.04 -13.68 -40.20
CA ASP A 248 -12.61 -12.75 -41.17
C ASP A 248 -12.15 -11.32 -40.91
N SER A 249 -12.08 -10.91 -39.62
CA SER A 249 -11.57 -9.59 -39.24
C SER A 249 -10.10 -9.40 -39.55
N LEU A 250 -9.22 -10.39 -39.31
CA LEU A 250 -7.82 -10.34 -39.72
C LEU A 250 -7.69 -10.18 -41.22
N ASN A 251 -8.47 -10.93 -42.00
CA ASN A 251 -8.46 -10.85 -43.47
C ASN A 251 -8.93 -9.48 -43.97
N LEU A 252 -9.99 -8.92 -43.36
CA LEU A 252 -10.51 -7.59 -43.73
C LEU A 252 -9.52 -6.48 -43.35
N LEU A 253 -8.91 -6.54 -42.18
CA LEU A 253 -7.86 -5.58 -41.78
C LEU A 253 -6.71 -5.55 -42.78
N ASN A 254 -6.24 -6.73 -43.24
CA ASN A 254 -5.18 -6.82 -44.26
C ASN A 254 -5.62 -6.31 -45.64
N GLN A 255 -6.94 -6.26 -45.91
CA GLN A 255 -7.54 -5.68 -47.12
C GLN A 255 -7.82 -4.18 -46.98
N GLY A 256 -7.48 -3.56 -45.84
CA GLY A 256 -7.74 -2.16 -45.58
C GLY A 256 -9.18 -1.86 -45.17
N GLN A 257 -9.89 -2.86 -44.58
CA GLN A 257 -11.30 -2.76 -44.19
C GLN A 257 -11.49 -3.01 -42.69
N PHE A 258 -12.32 -2.21 -42.07
CA PHE A 258 -12.73 -2.37 -40.68
C PHE A 258 -13.95 -3.25 -40.59
N SER A 259 -13.88 -4.41 -39.92
CA SER A 259 -14.95 -5.39 -39.88
C SER A 259 -16.12 -4.98 -38.99
N ASP A 260 -17.32 -5.52 -39.27
CA ASP A 260 -18.49 -5.32 -38.42
C ASP A 260 -18.30 -5.93 -37.02
N ALA A 261 -17.53 -7.01 -36.89
CA ALA A 261 -17.21 -7.61 -35.60
C ALA A 261 -16.36 -6.66 -34.73
N LEU A 262 -15.39 -5.97 -35.31
CA LEU A 262 -14.61 -4.95 -34.59
C LEU A 262 -15.44 -3.72 -34.25
N ARG A 263 -16.37 -3.31 -35.13
CA ARG A 263 -17.36 -2.25 -34.80
C ARG A 263 -18.22 -2.66 -33.61
N THR A 264 -18.72 -3.90 -33.62
CA THR A 264 -19.54 -4.44 -32.52
C THR A 264 -18.72 -4.49 -31.23
N ALA A 265 -17.46 -4.92 -31.28
CA ALA A 265 -16.58 -4.93 -30.11
C ALA A 265 -16.38 -3.54 -29.50
N LEU A 266 -16.15 -2.53 -30.35
CA LEU A 266 -16.07 -1.12 -29.92
C LEU A 266 -17.39 -0.62 -29.32
N THR A 267 -18.54 -0.90 -29.97
CA THR A 267 -19.85 -0.49 -29.48
C THR A 267 -20.14 -1.12 -28.10
N ASN A 268 -19.82 -2.40 -27.92
CA ASN A 268 -19.96 -3.11 -26.64
C ASN A 268 -19.06 -2.51 -25.54
N ALA A 269 -17.95 -1.92 -25.91
CA ALA A 269 -17.06 -1.19 -25.03
C ALA A 269 -17.44 0.31 -24.90
N GLY A 270 -18.60 0.71 -25.39
CA GLY A 270 -19.11 2.07 -25.27
C GLY A 270 -18.51 3.09 -26.21
N SER A 271 -17.86 2.65 -27.31
CA SER A 271 -17.28 3.52 -28.33
C SER A 271 -17.95 3.30 -29.69
N GLU A 272 -18.14 4.36 -30.47
CA GLU A 272 -18.78 4.30 -31.79
C GLU A 272 -17.77 4.63 -32.89
N ALA A 273 -17.66 3.74 -33.88
CA ALA A 273 -16.87 3.98 -35.09
C ALA A 273 -17.74 4.57 -36.20
N GLY A 274 -17.31 5.70 -36.78
CA GLY A 274 -17.96 6.31 -37.95
C GLY A 274 -17.82 5.46 -39.20
N ASP A 275 -18.57 5.84 -40.25
CA ASP A 275 -18.53 5.15 -41.56
C ASP A 275 -17.29 5.50 -42.37
N ASP A 276 -16.52 6.52 -41.97
CA ASP A 276 -15.36 7.07 -42.64
C ASP A 276 -14.04 6.36 -42.27
N VAL A 277 -14.09 5.31 -41.43
CA VAL A 277 -12.90 4.60 -40.94
C VAL A 277 -12.15 3.95 -42.07
N GLN A 278 -10.84 4.28 -42.17
CA GLN A 278 -9.86 3.73 -43.11
C GLN A 278 -8.81 2.92 -42.33
N ILE A 279 -8.37 1.80 -42.91
CA ILE A 279 -7.36 0.93 -42.31
C ILE A 279 -6.05 1.04 -43.11
N LYS A 280 -4.96 1.24 -42.34
CA LYS A 280 -3.58 1.14 -42.87
C LYS A 280 -2.88 -0.02 -42.19
N THR A 281 -2.42 -0.99 -42.96
CA THR A 281 -1.61 -2.11 -42.47
C THR A 281 -0.18 -1.65 -42.16
N LEU A 282 0.28 -1.89 -40.95
CA LEU A 282 1.67 -1.65 -40.52
C LEU A 282 2.51 -2.93 -40.63
N ALA A 283 1.95 -4.08 -40.15
CA ALA A 283 2.54 -5.39 -40.29
C ALA A 283 1.45 -6.42 -40.54
N GLU A 284 1.59 -7.19 -41.63
CA GLU A 284 0.57 -8.16 -42.05
C GLU A 284 0.26 -9.16 -40.94
N ASN A 285 -1.03 -9.34 -40.66
CA ASN A 285 -1.60 -10.14 -39.57
C ASN A 285 -1.11 -9.78 -38.14
N LYS A 286 -0.54 -8.60 -37.93
CA LYS A 286 0.03 -8.23 -36.62
C LYS A 286 -0.40 -6.85 -36.14
N SER A 287 -0.39 -5.83 -37.00
CA SER A 287 -0.73 -4.48 -36.58
C SER A 287 -1.27 -3.61 -37.71
N TRP A 288 -2.22 -2.74 -37.35
CA TRP A 288 -2.92 -1.82 -38.25
C TRP A 288 -3.17 -0.50 -37.53
N ILE A 289 -3.42 0.55 -38.31
CA ILE A 289 -4.00 1.81 -37.82
C ILE A 289 -5.36 1.96 -38.46
N ALA A 290 -6.39 2.26 -37.65
CA ALA A 290 -7.69 2.68 -38.08
C ALA A 290 -7.81 4.19 -37.88
N SER A 291 -7.92 4.94 -39.00
CA SER A 291 -8.08 6.41 -38.98
C SER A 291 -9.48 6.78 -39.37
N GLY A 292 -10.13 7.67 -38.62
CA GLY A 292 -11.49 8.15 -38.90
C GLY A 292 -12.17 8.74 -37.67
N THR A 293 -13.48 8.90 -37.75
CA THR A 293 -14.29 9.43 -36.65
C THR A 293 -14.64 8.32 -35.67
N PHE A 294 -14.21 8.49 -34.40
CA PHE A 294 -14.56 7.63 -33.26
C PHE A 294 -15.14 8.50 -32.14
N ASP A 295 -16.32 8.15 -31.63
CA ASP A 295 -17.04 8.93 -30.61
C ASP A 295 -17.30 10.39 -31.03
N GLY A 296 -17.47 10.64 -32.32
CA GLY A 296 -17.61 11.98 -32.87
C GLY A 296 -16.31 12.79 -32.97
N ILE A 297 -15.16 12.18 -32.70
CA ILE A 297 -13.84 12.79 -32.73
C ILE A 297 -12.99 12.12 -33.81
N ASP A 298 -12.33 12.93 -34.63
CA ASP A 298 -11.36 12.45 -35.63
C ASP A 298 -10.06 12.04 -34.94
N ARG A 299 -9.73 10.74 -35.01
CA ARG A 299 -8.55 10.14 -34.37
C ARG A 299 -8.09 8.84 -35.03
N ASP A 300 -6.89 8.42 -34.64
CA ASP A 300 -6.33 7.12 -34.98
C ASP A 300 -6.50 6.13 -33.83
N LEU A 301 -6.79 4.86 -34.16
CA LEU A 301 -6.77 3.73 -33.23
C LEU A 301 -5.71 2.73 -33.71
N ASP A 302 -4.85 2.28 -32.80
CA ASP A 302 -3.93 1.17 -33.05
C ASP A 302 -4.67 -0.16 -32.89
N ILE A 303 -4.49 -1.06 -33.86
CA ILE A 303 -5.04 -2.42 -33.82
C ILE A 303 -3.88 -3.39 -33.82
N LYS A 304 -3.85 -4.32 -32.87
CA LYS A 304 -2.78 -5.30 -32.72
C LYS A 304 -3.32 -6.69 -32.50
N GLN A 305 -2.72 -7.70 -33.17
CA GLN A 305 -2.94 -9.09 -32.80
C GLN A 305 -2.04 -9.45 -31.63
N ILE A 306 -2.64 -9.82 -30.49
CA ILE A 306 -1.95 -10.20 -29.25
C ILE A 306 -2.45 -11.57 -28.82
N GLY A 307 -1.67 -12.61 -29.14
CA GLY A 307 -2.09 -13.99 -28.91
C GLY A 307 -3.41 -14.31 -29.63
N PRO A 308 -4.46 -14.80 -28.92
CA PRO A 308 -5.76 -15.13 -29.50
C PRO A 308 -6.69 -13.91 -29.63
N ARG A 309 -6.19 -12.68 -29.55
CA ARG A 309 -6.99 -11.45 -29.54
C ARG A 309 -6.58 -10.51 -30.67
N ILE A 310 -7.56 -9.80 -31.21
CA ILE A 310 -7.36 -8.54 -31.92
C ILE A 310 -7.73 -7.44 -30.94
N SER A 311 -6.75 -6.69 -30.47
CA SER A 311 -6.94 -5.62 -29.48
C SER A 311 -6.88 -4.26 -30.16
N ILE A 312 -7.79 -3.36 -29.78
CA ILE A 312 -7.89 -2.00 -30.28
C ILE A 312 -7.44 -1.06 -29.17
N PHE A 313 -6.50 -0.18 -29.47
CA PHE A 313 -5.94 0.80 -28.54
C PHE A 313 -6.24 2.22 -29.04
N LYS A 314 -6.54 3.10 -28.10
CA LYS A 314 -6.72 4.53 -28.31
C LYS A 314 -5.56 5.27 -27.65
N SER A 315 -4.86 6.14 -28.36
CA SER A 315 -3.94 7.10 -27.76
C SER A 315 -4.74 8.13 -26.96
N LEU A 316 -4.28 8.40 -25.74
CA LEU A 316 -4.81 9.47 -24.89
C LEU A 316 -4.20 10.83 -25.29
N GLY A 317 -4.82 11.89 -24.84
CA GLY A 317 -4.38 13.25 -25.00
C GLY A 317 -5.47 14.21 -24.54
N THR A 318 -5.29 15.49 -24.78
CA THR A 318 -6.15 16.58 -24.26
C THR A 318 -7.65 16.47 -24.58
N LYS A 319 -8.04 15.55 -25.45
CA LYS A 319 -9.44 15.23 -25.77
C LYS A 319 -10.08 14.24 -24.78
N ASP A 320 -9.29 13.53 -23.99
CA ASP A 320 -9.73 12.45 -23.12
C ASP A 320 -9.77 12.89 -21.65
N LYS A 321 -10.54 13.94 -21.37
CA LYS A 321 -10.64 14.61 -20.05
C LYS A 321 -10.91 13.69 -18.84
N LEU A 322 -11.51 12.52 -19.06
CA LEU A 322 -11.82 11.56 -18.00
C LEU A 322 -10.65 10.59 -17.69
N GLU A 323 -9.55 10.70 -18.43
CA GLU A 323 -8.35 9.90 -18.23
C GLU A 323 -7.28 10.73 -17.52
N ALA A 324 -6.39 10.08 -16.77
CA ALA A 324 -5.24 10.75 -16.17
C ALA A 324 -4.16 11.04 -17.22
N ASP A 325 -3.47 12.16 -17.06
CA ASP A 325 -2.26 12.48 -17.84
C ASP A 325 -1.02 11.97 -17.12
N THR A 326 -0.24 11.11 -17.79
CA THR A 326 0.93 10.45 -17.21
C THR A 326 2.22 11.16 -17.59
N ILE A 327 2.92 11.72 -16.61
CA ILE A 327 4.19 12.42 -16.80
C ILE A 327 5.36 11.45 -17.05
N TRP A 328 5.48 10.40 -16.19
CA TRP A 328 6.47 9.34 -16.35
C TRP A 328 6.04 8.03 -15.67
N ILE A 329 6.65 6.91 -16.10
CA ILE A 329 6.37 5.55 -15.59
C ILE A 329 7.72 4.86 -15.34
N PHE A 330 7.80 4.12 -14.23
CA PHE A 330 8.90 3.21 -13.93
C PHE A 330 8.36 1.85 -13.49
N ASN A 331 8.65 0.79 -14.23
CA ASN A 331 8.20 -0.58 -13.94
C ASN A 331 9.25 -1.33 -13.12
N MET A 332 9.00 -1.53 -11.82
CA MET A 332 9.96 -2.17 -10.92
C MET A 332 10.21 -3.64 -11.25
N MET A 333 9.22 -4.36 -11.77
CA MET A 333 9.38 -5.76 -12.17
C MET A 333 10.29 -5.89 -13.38
N ASP A 334 10.08 -5.07 -14.40
CA ASP A 334 10.84 -5.13 -15.66
C ASP A 334 12.26 -4.55 -15.52
N GLU A 335 12.41 -3.44 -14.79
CA GLU A 335 13.66 -2.69 -14.71
C GLU A 335 14.60 -3.20 -13.59
N LEU A 336 14.03 -3.72 -12.49
CA LEU A 336 14.80 -4.14 -11.31
C LEU A 336 14.71 -5.65 -11.03
N GLY A 337 13.90 -6.39 -11.79
CA GLY A 337 13.70 -7.82 -11.57
C GLY A 337 12.95 -8.16 -10.28
N VAL A 338 12.19 -7.22 -9.75
CA VAL A 338 11.35 -7.44 -8.56
C VAL A 338 10.29 -8.50 -8.85
N SER A 339 10.04 -9.38 -7.89
CA SER A 339 8.90 -10.29 -7.87
C SER A 339 8.00 -9.88 -6.70
N GLN A 340 7.05 -8.98 -6.96
CA GLN A 340 6.12 -8.54 -5.92
C GLN A 340 5.22 -9.68 -5.46
N HIS A 341 4.82 -9.68 -4.19
CA HIS A 341 3.88 -10.64 -3.64
C HIS A 341 2.48 -10.03 -3.55
N ASN A 342 1.50 -10.72 -4.15
CA ASN A 342 0.09 -10.33 -4.22
C ASN A 342 -0.16 -9.02 -4.96
N MET A 343 0.47 -7.93 -4.57
CA MET A 343 0.39 -6.61 -5.18
C MET A 343 1.47 -5.69 -4.61
N CYS A 344 1.71 -4.58 -5.28
CA CYS A 344 2.43 -3.47 -4.71
C CYS A 344 1.45 -2.46 -4.09
N SER A 345 1.71 -2.01 -2.85
CA SER A 345 0.80 -1.15 -2.08
C SER A 345 1.50 -0.02 -1.33
N CYS A 346 2.75 0.27 -1.66
CA CYS A 346 3.54 1.31 -1.00
C CYS A 346 2.95 2.71 -1.21
N SER A 347 2.62 3.41 -0.13
CA SER A 347 2.35 4.86 -0.16
C SER A 347 3.68 5.59 -0.11
N VAL A 348 4.11 6.12 -1.25
CA VAL A 348 5.41 6.77 -1.42
C VAL A 348 5.56 8.05 -0.59
N THR A 349 6.79 8.49 -0.33
CA THR A 349 7.08 9.77 0.34
C THR A 349 8.29 10.44 -0.26
N THR A 350 8.44 11.75 -0.02
CA THR A 350 9.51 12.58 -0.60
C THR A 350 10.32 13.31 0.45
N TYR A 351 11.58 13.60 0.07
CA TYR A 351 12.44 14.53 0.78
C TYR A 351 13.23 15.36 -0.25
N GLY A 352 12.86 16.62 -0.41
CA GLY A 352 13.36 17.43 -1.53
C GLY A 352 12.94 16.86 -2.88
N ASP A 353 13.90 16.58 -3.76
CA ASP A 353 13.66 15.97 -5.08
C ASP A 353 13.70 14.42 -5.05
N LEU A 354 13.86 13.83 -3.87
CA LEU A 354 13.95 12.38 -3.71
C LEU A 354 12.58 11.77 -3.44
N LEU A 355 12.30 10.64 -4.08
CA LEU A 355 11.12 9.80 -3.89
C LEU A 355 11.55 8.43 -3.36
N PHE A 356 10.93 7.96 -2.30
CA PHE A 356 11.27 6.68 -1.65
C PHE A 356 10.13 5.69 -1.79
N VAL A 357 10.47 4.47 -2.24
CA VAL A 357 9.50 3.44 -2.62
C VAL A 357 9.92 2.07 -2.09
N ASN A 358 9.00 1.38 -1.44
CA ASN A 358 9.06 -0.05 -1.16
C ASN A 358 8.58 -0.81 -2.40
N THR A 359 9.34 -1.81 -2.83
CA THR A 359 9.09 -2.52 -4.11
C THR A 359 8.08 -3.65 -4.00
N SER A 360 7.69 -4.04 -2.78
CA SER A 360 6.84 -5.22 -2.49
C SER A 360 7.45 -6.55 -2.92
N ASN A 361 8.78 -6.63 -3.14
CA ASN A 361 9.45 -7.90 -3.42
C ASN A 361 9.11 -8.95 -2.35
N GLY A 362 8.76 -10.18 -2.75
CA GLY A 362 8.26 -11.17 -1.80
C GLY A 362 8.20 -12.58 -2.36
N LEU A 363 7.44 -13.43 -1.69
CA LEU A 363 7.32 -14.86 -1.97
C LEU A 363 6.50 -15.13 -3.24
N ASP A 364 6.61 -16.35 -3.75
CA ASP A 364 5.72 -16.87 -4.79
C ASP A 364 4.38 -17.34 -4.19
N GLU A 365 3.47 -17.83 -5.03
CA GLU A 365 2.14 -18.33 -4.64
C GLU A 365 2.19 -19.50 -3.64
N SER A 366 3.31 -20.19 -3.52
CA SER A 366 3.46 -21.28 -2.53
C SER A 366 3.64 -20.76 -1.10
N HIS A 367 3.93 -19.46 -0.92
CA HIS A 367 4.31 -18.82 0.35
C HIS A 367 5.57 -19.45 1.00
N ILE A 368 6.41 -20.10 0.19
CA ILE A 368 7.64 -20.77 0.64
C ILE A 368 8.86 -20.19 -0.07
N ASN A 369 8.81 -20.06 -1.41
CA ASN A 369 9.94 -19.70 -2.21
C ASN A 369 10.00 -18.18 -2.43
N LEU A 370 11.22 -17.65 -2.45
CA LEU A 370 11.50 -16.26 -2.78
C LEU A 370 12.12 -16.22 -4.19
N PRO A 371 11.35 -15.81 -5.22
CA PRO A 371 11.82 -15.86 -6.62
C PRO A 371 12.99 -14.92 -6.93
N ALA A 372 13.03 -13.77 -6.26
CA ALA A 372 14.00 -12.71 -6.54
C ALA A 372 14.70 -12.21 -5.24
N PRO A 373 15.50 -13.06 -4.57
CA PRO A 373 16.16 -12.67 -3.30
C PRO A 373 17.21 -11.55 -3.47
N ASP A 374 17.76 -11.41 -4.67
CA ASP A 374 18.76 -10.37 -5.00
C ASP A 374 18.13 -9.09 -5.55
N ALA A 375 16.80 -9.05 -5.76
CA ALA A 375 16.11 -7.84 -6.20
C ALA A 375 15.96 -6.84 -5.05
N PRO A 376 15.97 -5.52 -5.34
CA PRO A 376 15.84 -4.52 -4.31
C PRO A 376 14.47 -4.58 -3.62
N SER A 377 14.48 -4.34 -2.31
CA SER A 377 13.29 -4.17 -1.47
C SER A 377 12.91 -2.72 -1.29
N PHE A 378 13.89 -1.81 -1.39
CA PHE A 378 13.70 -0.38 -1.20
C PHE A 378 14.52 0.41 -2.23
N ILE A 379 13.95 1.49 -2.76
CA ILE A 379 14.60 2.33 -3.77
C ILE A 379 14.40 3.82 -3.47
N CYS A 380 15.41 4.61 -3.86
CA CYS A 380 15.34 6.06 -3.94
C CYS A 380 15.40 6.49 -5.40
N MET A 381 14.49 7.37 -5.77
CA MET A 381 14.34 7.88 -7.14
C MET A 381 14.38 9.41 -7.15
N ASN A 382 14.72 9.98 -8.29
CA ASN A 382 14.44 11.38 -8.57
C ASN A 382 12.94 11.53 -8.91
N LYS A 383 12.17 12.24 -8.08
CA LYS A 383 10.72 12.37 -8.25
C LYS A 383 10.31 13.07 -9.55
N ASN A 384 11.20 13.92 -10.13
CA ASN A 384 10.91 14.69 -11.33
C ASN A 384 11.10 13.87 -12.63
N THR A 385 12.03 12.89 -12.61
CA THR A 385 12.43 12.14 -13.80
C THR A 385 12.08 10.65 -13.76
N GLY A 386 11.79 10.09 -12.55
CA GLY A 386 11.63 8.64 -12.37
C GLY A 386 12.95 7.85 -12.39
N GLU A 387 14.11 8.53 -12.42
CA GLU A 387 15.43 7.88 -12.40
C GLU A 387 15.72 7.28 -11.02
N VAL A 388 16.15 6.02 -10.97
CA VAL A 388 16.59 5.35 -9.73
C VAL A 388 17.99 5.83 -9.38
N LEU A 389 18.17 6.40 -8.19
CA LEU A 389 19.43 6.92 -7.68
C LEU A 389 20.20 5.87 -6.89
N TRP A 390 19.50 5.09 -6.06
CA TRP A 390 20.08 3.95 -5.35
C TRP A 390 19.02 2.90 -5.01
N THR A 391 19.48 1.71 -4.71
CA THR A 391 18.64 0.57 -4.32
C THR A 391 19.19 -0.11 -3.08
N ASP A 392 18.32 -0.69 -2.26
CA ASP A 392 18.67 -1.52 -1.10
C ASP A 392 17.96 -2.87 -1.15
N GLN A 393 18.70 -3.92 -0.79
CA GLN A 393 18.22 -5.30 -0.73
C GLN A 393 18.49 -5.94 0.64
N SER A 394 18.57 -5.13 1.71
CA SER A 394 18.91 -5.60 3.05
C SER A 394 18.07 -6.77 3.57
N PRO A 395 16.74 -6.83 3.35
CA PRO A 395 15.95 -8.01 3.68
C PRO A 395 16.39 -9.28 2.95
N GLY A 396 16.70 -9.18 1.65
CA GLY A 396 17.25 -10.24 0.81
C GLY A 396 16.50 -11.56 0.96
N GLU A 397 17.25 -12.65 1.17
CA GLU A 397 16.71 -14.01 1.34
C GLU A 397 15.88 -14.20 2.62
N ASN A 398 15.86 -13.21 3.53
CA ASN A 398 15.18 -13.28 4.81
C ASN A 398 13.72 -12.80 4.77
N ILE A 399 13.21 -12.32 3.63
CA ILE A 399 11.82 -11.94 3.47
C ILE A 399 10.89 -13.09 3.87
N LEU A 400 10.01 -12.84 4.84
CA LEU A 400 9.09 -13.85 5.39
C LEU A 400 7.89 -14.11 4.47
N HIS A 401 7.31 -13.02 3.92
CA HIS A 401 6.11 -13.08 3.08
C HIS A 401 6.14 -11.99 2.00
N GLY A 402 5.42 -10.87 2.19
CA GLY A 402 5.45 -9.69 1.34
C GLY A 402 6.06 -8.49 2.04
N GLN A 403 6.12 -7.36 1.34
CA GLN A 403 6.62 -6.09 1.86
C GLN A 403 5.64 -4.98 1.48
N TRP A 404 4.74 -4.62 2.39
CA TRP A 404 3.63 -3.70 2.11
C TRP A 404 3.66 -2.41 2.93
N SER A 405 4.60 -2.29 3.90
CA SER A 405 4.77 -1.07 4.68
C SER A 405 5.21 0.11 3.83
N SER A 406 4.80 1.29 4.24
CA SER A 406 5.18 2.55 3.58
C SER A 406 6.35 3.23 4.31
N PRO A 407 7.25 3.93 3.61
CA PRO A 407 8.35 4.63 4.27
C PRO A 407 7.87 5.89 4.99
N SER A 408 8.61 6.30 6.03
CA SER A 408 8.45 7.59 6.70
C SER A 408 9.79 8.32 6.79
N ILE A 409 9.74 9.66 6.91
CA ILE A 409 10.94 10.49 6.92
C ILE A 409 10.86 11.55 8.01
N GLU A 410 11.93 11.69 8.80
CA GLU A 410 12.09 12.81 9.73
C GLU A 410 13.57 13.16 9.93
N VAL A 411 13.83 14.39 10.41
CA VAL A 411 15.18 14.83 10.82
C VAL A 411 15.40 14.44 12.28
N LEU A 412 16.02 13.31 12.50
CA LEU A 412 16.21 12.69 13.80
C LEU A 412 17.67 12.80 14.23
N GLY A 413 17.92 13.39 15.41
CA GLY A 413 19.29 13.67 15.88
C GLY A 413 20.09 14.57 14.93
N GLY A 414 19.42 15.47 14.18
CA GLY A 414 20.02 16.36 13.20
C GLY A 414 20.37 15.71 11.85
N VAL A 415 19.94 14.46 11.61
CA VAL A 415 20.17 13.72 10.37
C VAL A 415 18.81 13.42 9.73
N PRO A 416 18.56 13.78 8.46
CA PRO A 416 17.37 13.32 7.75
C PRO A 416 17.47 11.80 7.57
N GLN A 417 16.47 11.09 8.08
CA GLN A 417 16.39 9.63 8.07
C GLN A 417 15.13 9.19 7.36
N VAL A 418 15.26 8.26 6.41
CA VAL A 418 14.14 7.53 5.85
C VAL A 418 14.08 6.16 6.49
N MET A 419 12.92 5.81 7.02
CA MET A 419 12.68 4.54 7.69
C MET A 419 11.87 3.62 6.78
N PHE A 420 12.30 2.38 6.69
CA PHE A 420 11.72 1.34 5.85
C PHE A 420 11.55 0.05 6.63
N CYS A 421 10.36 -0.54 6.59
CA CYS A 421 10.06 -1.83 7.20
C CYS A 421 10.29 -2.96 6.19
N GLY A 422 11.27 -3.80 6.46
CA GLY A 422 11.59 -4.98 5.65
C GLY A 422 10.62 -6.13 5.88
N GLY A 423 10.39 -6.94 4.85
CA GLY A 423 9.59 -8.17 4.92
C GLY A 423 10.23 -9.28 5.77
N ASP A 424 11.41 -9.06 6.30
CA ASP A 424 12.13 -9.91 7.25
C ASP A 424 11.84 -9.57 8.73
N GLY A 425 10.97 -8.58 8.97
CA GLY A 425 10.62 -8.12 10.31
C GLY A 425 11.62 -7.13 10.92
N ILE A 426 12.49 -6.56 10.10
CA ILE A 426 13.48 -5.56 10.52
C ILE A 426 13.06 -4.17 10.04
N LEU A 427 13.12 -3.20 10.94
CA LEU A 427 13.02 -1.79 10.62
C LEU A 427 14.42 -1.25 10.30
N TYR A 428 14.60 -0.72 9.10
CA TYR A 428 15.83 -0.12 8.59
C TYR A 428 15.71 1.40 8.55
N SER A 429 16.81 2.10 8.85
CA SER A 429 16.88 3.54 8.67
C SER A 429 18.10 3.91 7.84
N PHE A 430 17.86 4.62 6.76
CA PHE A 430 18.87 5.14 5.87
C PHE A 430 18.94 6.66 5.96
N ARG A 431 20.10 7.24 5.59
CA ARG A 431 20.16 8.67 5.35
C ARG A 431 19.27 9.02 4.15
N ALA A 432 18.41 10.01 4.29
CA ALA A 432 17.50 10.46 3.23
C ALA A 432 18.24 11.44 2.29
N ASP A 433 19.16 10.91 1.48
CA ASP A 433 19.92 11.65 0.46
C ASP A 433 20.11 10.83 -0.83
N GLU A 434 20.82 11.35 -1.81
CA GLU A 434 21.06 10.71 -3.10
C GLU A 434 21.99 9.48 -3.01
N GLY A 435 22.54 9.18 -1.82
CA GLY A 435 23.52 8.12 -1.66
C GLY A 435 24.88 8.45 -2.29
N VAL A 436 25.81 7.49 -2.27
CA VAL A 436 27.14 7.61 -2.89
C VAL A 436 27.36 6.45 -3.85
N ASP A 437 27.63 6.77 -5.12
CA ASP A 437 27.84 5.78 -6.18
C ASP A 437 26.69 4.75 -6.29
N GLY A 438 25.43 5.23 -6.15
CA GLY A 438 24.24 4.39 -6.20
C GLY A 438 24.05 3.49 -4.95
N GLN A 439 24.69 3.81 -3.85
CA GLN A 439 24.59 3.08 -2.58
C GLN A 439 24.02 3.96 -1.48
N PRO A 440 22.99 3.47 -0.72
CA PRO A 440 22.47 4.18 0.44
C PRO A 440 23.41 4.10 1.63
N GLU A 441 23.29 5.04 2.58
CA GLU A 441 23.93 4.95 3.89
C GLU A 441 22.95 4.37 4.91
N LEU A 442 23.12 3.10 5.30
CA LEU A 442 22.40 2.49 6.41
C LEU A 442 22.88 3.08 7.73
N LEU A 443 21.98 3.71 8.47
CA LEU A 443 22.29 4.35 9.76
C LEU A 443 22.13 3.37 10.93
N TRP A 444 20.99 2.67 10.95
CA TRP A 444 20.66 1.66 11.96
C TRP A 444 19.63 0.68 11.45
N GLN A 445 19.56 -0.48 12.12
CA GLN A 445 18.54 -1.50 11.93
C GLN A 445 18.04 -2.01 13.27
N PHE A 446 16.75 -2.39 13.33
CA PHE A 446 16.08 -2.91 14.52
C PHE A 446 15.21 -4.11 14.18
N ASP A 447 15.52 -5.29 14.74
CA ASP A 447 14.62 -6.45 14.64
C ASP A 447 13.41 -6.23 15.56
N CYS A 448 12.26 -6.04 14.97
CA CYS A 448 11.01 -5.77 15.68
C CYS A 448 10.42 -7.02 16.36
N ASN A 449 11.06 -8.18 16.15
CA ASN A 449 10.68 -9.44 16.78
C ASN A 449 11.69 -9.86 17.83
N PRO A 450 11.28 -10.48 18.95
CA PRO A 450 12.21 -11.16 19.86
C PRO A 450 13.08 -12.19 19.11
N LYS A 451 14.36 -12.32 19.45
CA LYS A 451 15.26 -13.30 18.79
C LYS A 451 14.85 -14.76 19.01
N THR A 452 13.96 -15.02 19.97
CA THR A 452 13.38 -16.35 20.25
C THR A 452 12.14 -16.64 19.40
N SER A 453 11.58 -15.63 18.71
CA SER A 453 10.41 -15.78 17.85
C SER A 453 10.70 -16.69 16.66
N LYS A 454 9.64 -17.33 16.14
CA LYS A 454 9.72 -18.24 15.01
C LYS A 454 8.59 -17.96 14.03
N TRP A 455 8.91 -17.85 12.75
CA TRP A 455 7.93 -17.83 11.68
C TRP A 455 7.37 -19.24 11.45
N VAL A 456 6.04 -19.34 11.32
CA VAL A 456 5.33 -20.57 10.96
C VAL A 456 4.31 -20.22 9.88
N LEU A 457 4.32 -20.95 8.78
CA LEU A 457 3.33 -20.79 7.72
C LEU A 457 1.92 -21.08 8.27
N GLY A 458 0.96 -20.22 7.95
CA GLY A 458 -0.40 -20.32 8.46
C GLY A 458 -0.64 -19.63 9.80
N GLY A 459 0.33 -18.85 10.30
CA GLY A 459 0.10 -17.90 11.37
C GLY A 459 0.31 -18.35 12.81
N GLU A 460 0.63 -19.62 13.07
CA GLU A 460 0.84 -20.12 14.44
C GLU A 460 2.19 -19.66 15.08
N GLY A 461 3.02 -18.92 14.33
CA GLY A 461 4.31 -18.46 14.81
C GLY A 461 4.22 -17.10 15.51
N THR A 462 5.29 -16.73 16.21
CA THR A 462 5.44 -15.45 16.94
C THR A 462 6.38 -14.46 16.25
N ARG A 463 6.98 -14.83 15.10
CA ARG A 463 7.80 -13.93 14.28
C ARG A 463 6.95 -13.33 13.18
N ASN A 464 6.91 -12.01 13.11
CA ASN A 464 6.06 -11.24 12.19
C ASN A 464 6.91 -10.52 11.13
N ASN A 465 6.35 -10.28 9.94
CA ASN A 465 6.79 -9.23 9.05
C ASN A 465 6.24 -7.86 9.55
N LEU A 466 6.41 -6.80 8.77
CA LEU A 466 5.98 -5.46 9.15
C LEU A 466 5.06 -4.88 8.07
N ILE A 467 3.83 -4.52 8.45
CA ILE A 467 2.84 -3.90 7.56
C ILE A 467 2.60 -2.44 7.95
N ALA A 468 2.47 -2.17 9.25
CA ALA A 468 2.31 -0.81 9.76
C ALA A 468 3.47 0.11 9.30
N THR A 469 3.19 1.39 9.21
CA THR A 469 4.17 2.41 8.85
C THR A 469 4.86 2.94 10.12
N PRO A 470 6.19 3.10 10.16
CA PRO A 470 6.85 3.73 11.30
C PRO A 470 6.47 5.22 11.39
N VAL A 471 6.19 5.68 12.60
CA VAL A 471 5.82 7.08 12.89
C VAL A 471 6.92 7.76 13.68
N ALA A 472 7.32 8.95 13.27
CA ALA A 472 8.21 9.79 14.06
C ALA A 472 7.42 10.85 14.84
N TYR A 473 7.65 10.91 16.16
CA TYR A 473 7.03 11.89 17.04
C TYR A 473 8.00 12.33 18.14
N GLU A 474 8.18 13.64 18.30
CA GLU A 474 9.09 14.26 19.30
C GLU A 474 10.50 13.65 19.38
N GLY A 475 11.07 13.26 18.23
CA GLY A 475 12.42 12.71 18.13
C GLY A 475 12.54 11.22 18.44
N LEU A 476 11.44 10.53 18.68
CA LEU A 476 11.33 9.08 18.84
C LEU A 476 10.64 8.45 17.63
N VAL A 477 10.77 7.14 17.48
CA VAL A 477 10.14 6.35 16.42
C VAL A 477 9.27 5.27 17.02
N TYR A 478 8.07 5.13 16.49
CA TYR A 478 7.05 4.17 16.95
C TYR A 478 6.71 3.22 15.82
N ILE A 479 6.63 1.92 16.12
CA ILE A 479 6.25 0.88 15.17
C ILE A 479 5.41 -0.20 15.83
N ALA A 480 4.21 -0.41 15.30
CA ALA A 480 3.37 -1.56 15.61
C ALA A 480 3.74 -2.73 14.70
N VAL A 481 3.69 -3.94 15.21
CA VAL A 481 4.22 -5.14 14.56
C VAL A 481 3.10 -6.16 14.35
N GLY A 482 2.99 -6.69 13.15
CA GLY A 482 2.00 -7.70 12.82
C GLY A 482 2.21 -8.28 11.44
N GLN A 483 1.39 -9.26 11.11
CA GLN A 483 1.35 -9.90 9.81
C GLN A 483 0.11 -9.47 9.03
N ASP A 484 0.02 -9.92 7.79
CA ASP A 484 -1.19 -9.77 7.00
C ASP A 484 -2.36 -10.56 7.63
N PRO A 485 -3.60 -10.14 7.34
CA PRO A 485 -4.79 -10.71 7.93
C PRO A 485 -5.00 -12.21 7.67
N GLU A 486 -4.40 -12.76 6.60
CA GLU A 486 -4.46 -14.21 6.31
C GLU A 486 -3.81 -15.07 7.41
N HIS A 487 -2.88 -14.47 8.17
CA HIS A 487 -2.21 -15.12 9.30
C HIS A 487 -2.97 -14.99 10.62
N GLY A 488 -4.09 -14.26 10.64
CA GLY A 488 -4.98 -14.10 11.78
C GLY A 488 -4.37 -13.33 12.95
N GLU A 489 -5.03 -13.42 14.07
CA GLU A 489 -4.61 -12.90 15.35
C GLU A 489 -3.36 -13.65 15.85
N GLY A 490 -2.58 -13.03 16.70
CA GLY A 490 -1.38 -13.61 17.30
C GLY A 490 -0.58 -12.55 18.02
N GLU A 491 0.51 -12.95 18.65
CA GLU A 491 1.36 -12.03 19.41
C GLU A 491 1.87 -10.89 18.50
N GLY A 492 1.57 -9.68 18.90
CA GLY A 492 2.05 -8.42 18.31
C GLY A 492 2.96 -7.67 19.27
N HIS A 493 3.56 -6.61 18.77
CA HIS A 493 4.45 -5.75 19.54
C HIS A 493 4.22 -4.30 19.17
N LEU A 494 4.40 -3.40 20.13
CA LEU A 494 4.51 -1.97 19.90
C LEU A 494 5.82 -1.45 20.51
N TRP A 495 6.66 -0.85 19.67
CA TRP A 495 7.97 -0.37 20.06
C TRP A 495 8.06 1.15 20.02
N CYS A 496 8.72 1.74 21.02
CA CYS A 496 9.22 3.10 21.00
C CYS A 496 10.75 3.07 21.00
N LEU A 497 11.38 3.74 20.03
CA LEU A 497 12.80 3.64 19.72
C LEU A 497 13.50 5.00 19.73
N ASP A 498 14.75 5.03 20.19
CA ASP A 498 15.68 6.15 20.06
C ASP A 498 16.46 6.05 18.73
N PRO A 499 16.13 6.84 17.70
CA PRO A 499 16.75 6.78 16.37
C PRO A 499 18.12 7.47 16.29
N THR A 500 18.64 7.98 17.40
CA THR A 500 19.97 8.62 17.44
C THR A 500 21.09 7.60 17.51
N LYS A 501 20.81 6.34 17.88
CA LYS A 501 21.75 5.22 17.90
C LYS A 501 22.09 4.74 16.50
N ARG A 502 23.19 3.98 16.36
CA ARG A 502 23.72 3.53 15.06
C ARG A 502 24.07 2.04 15.08
N GLY A 503 23.99 1.41 13.89
CA GLY A 503 24.29 -0.01 13.68
C GLY A 503 23.12 -0.92 14.04
N ASP A 504 23.38 -2.14 14.52
CA ASP A 504 22.31 -3.01 15.04
C ASP A 504 21.90 -2.53 16.44
N VAL A 505 20.70 -1.95 16.49
CA VAL A 505 20.10 -1.36 17.70
C VAL A 505 18.93 -2.18 18.24
N SER A 506 18.78 -3.43 17.78
CA SER A 506 17.74 -4.36 18.25
C SER A 506 17.77 -4.52 19.77
N ALA A 507 16.63 -4.91 20.36
CA ALA A 507 16.56 -5.20 21.80
C ALA A 507 17.56 -6.29 22.22
N GLN A 508 17.71 -7.31 21.38
CA GLN A 508 18.57 -8.46 21.61
C GLN A 508 19.50 -8.70 20.41
N LEU A 509 20.63 -9.35 20.66
CA LEU A 509 21.53 -9.88 19.64
C LEU A 509 21.46 -11.40 19.62
N ALA A 510 21.51 -11.98 18.42
CA ALA A 510 21.67 -13.42 18.22
C ALA A 510 23.16 -13.76 18.25
N VAL A 511 23.58 -14.66 19.13
CA VAL A 511 25.00 -15.02 19.32
C VAL A 511 25.17 -16.53 19.41
N LYS A 512 26.38 -16.99 19.05
CA LYS A 512 26.85 -18.35 19.27
C LYS A 512 28.09 -18.33 20.16
N MET A 513 28.28 -19.34 21.03
CA MET A 513 29.46 -19.49 21.82
C MET A 513 30.57 -20.23 21.04
N GLU A 514 31.64 -19.52 20.69
CA GLU A 514 32.83 -20.10 20.05
C GLU A 514 34.05 -19.80 20.90
N ASN A 515 34.78 -20.84 21.28
CA ASN A 515 35.99 -20.70 22.12
C ASN A 515 35.79 -19.85 23.39
N SER A 516 34.64 -19.98 24.06
CA SER A 516 34.20 -19.19 25.21
C SER A 516 34.00 -17.69 24.94
N GLN A 517 33.88 -17.30 23.67
CA GLN A 517 33.53 -15.94 23.26
C GLN A 517 32.13 -15.94 22.60
N ARG A 518 31.37 -14.85 22.78
CA ARG A 518 30.12 -14.62 22.09
C ARG A 518 30.42 -14.06 20.70
N VAL A 519 30.02 -14.78 19.66
CA VAL A 519 30.17 -14.36 18.26
C VAL A 519 28.78 -14.06 17.72
N PRO A 520 28.50 -12.85 17.17
CA PRO A 520 27.26 -12.55 16.51
C PRO A 520 27.01 -13.52 15.35
N ILE A 521 25.77 -13.93 15.17
CA ILE A 521 25.31 -14.72 14.00
C ILE A 521 24.48 -13.84 13.09
N ALA A 522 24.55 -14.11 11.80
CA ALA A 522 23.74 -13.43 10.81
C ALA A 522 22.24 -13.65 11.06
N HIS A 523 21.43 -12.68 10.66
CA HIS A 523 19.99 -12.82 10.70
C HIS A 523 19.55 -14.04 9.89
N LYS A 524 18.55 -14.77 10.40
CA LYS A 524 17.96 -15.94 9.75
C LYS A 524 16.46 -15.71 9.56
N ARG A 525 15.94 -16.13 8.41
CA ARG A 525 14.57 -15.91 8.00
C ARG A 525 13.55 -16.45 9.02
N ILE A 526 13.57 -17.75 9.26
CA ILE A 526 12.49 -18.45 9.98
C ILE A 526 12.64 -18.32 11.50
N GLN A 527 13.87 -18.36 11.98
CA GLN A 527 14.18 -18.42 13.41
C GLN A 527 15.56 -17.82 13.66
N ALA A 528 15.62 -16.73 14.41
CA ALA A 528 16.86 -15.99 14.60
C ALA A 528 17.91 -16.77 15.43
N VAL A 529 17.48 -17.57 16.42
CA VAL A 529 18.35 -18.42 17.25
C VAL A 529 17.84 -19.86 17.32
N GLU A 530 18.77 -20.80 17.29
CA GLU A 530 18.52 -22.24 17.43
C GLU A 530 19.30 -22.76 18.63
N PRO A 531 18.66 -22.86 19.82
CA PRO A 531 19.36 -23.26 21.06
C PRO A 531 20.08 -24.61 20.96
N GLU A 532 19.55 -25.55 20.16
CA GLU A 532 20.14 -26.84 19.89
C GLU A 532 21.48 -26.77 19.12
N LEU A 533 21.74 -25.65 18.43
CA LEU A 533 23.01 -25.37 17.76
C LEU A 533 23.97 -24.55 18.64
N GLY A 534 23.62 -24.32 19.91
CA GLY A 534 24.38 -23.53 20.87
C GLY A 534 24.26 -22.02 20.63
N GLU A 535 23.17 -21.59 19.99
CA GLU A 535 22.85 -20.19 19.75
C GLU A 535 21.96 -19.66 20.87
N ALA A 536 22.05 -18.35 21.15
CA ALA A 536 21.30 -17.70 22.20
C ALA A 536 20.97 -16.24 21.86
N ALA A 537 19.81 -15.78 22.35
CA ALA A 537 19.48 -14.38 22.42
C ALA A 537 20.14 -13.76 23.65
N VAL A 538 20.79 -12.61 23.49
CA VAL A 538 21.39 -11.85 24.59
C VAL A 538 21.01 -10.39 24.47
N ASP A 539 20.87 -9.70 25.61
CA ASP A 539 20.56 -8.27 25.61
C ASP A 539 21.60 -7.48 24.82
N ASN A 540 21.14 -6.54 24.01
CA ASN A 540 21.98 -5.66 23.23
C ASN A 540 22.36 -4.42 24.05
N PRO A 541 23.63 -4.19 24.41
CA PRO A 541 24.03 -3.00 25.16
C PRO A 541 23.85 -1.70 24.34
N ASN A 542 23.68 -1.81 23.02
CA ASN A 542 23.40 -0.70 22.12
C ASN A 542 21.92 -0.61 21.71
N SER A 543 21.02 -1.25 22.45
CA SER A 543 19.59 -1.26 22.13
C SER A 543 18.99 0.15 22.05
N ALA A 544 18.18 0.41 21.03
CA ALA A 544 17.43 1.66 20.85
C ALA A 544 16.11 1.67 21.63
N VAL A 545 15.73 0.61 22.30
CA VAL A 545 14.42 0.52 22.97
C VAL A 545 14.31 1.59 24.06
N VAL A 546 13.27 2.42 23.95
CA VAL A 546 12.80 3.33 24.99
C VAL A 546 11.80 2.61 25.86
N TRP A 547 10.76 2.01 25.24
CA TRP A 547 9.83 1.09 25.87
C TRP A 547 9.27 0.09 24.84
N HIS A 548 8.67 -0.99 25.35
CA HIS A 548 8.08 -2.07 24.57
C HIS A 548 6.78 -2.53 25.23
N TYR A 549 5.70 -2.62 24.43
CA TYR A 549 4.43 -3.17 24.84
C TYR A 549 4.10 -4.43 24.05
N THR A 550 3.74 -5.48 24.74
CA THR A 550 3.19 -6.73 24.20
C THR A 550 2.09 -7.28 25.08
N LEU A 551 2.22 -7.14 26.39
CA LEU A 551 1.20 -7.50 27.37
C LEU A 551 1.36 -6.67 28.66
N ALA A 552 0.27 -6.49 29.39
CA ALA A 552 0.29 -5.85 30.71
C ALA A 552 -0.95 -6.27 31.52
N ASP A 553 -0.73 -6.85 32.68
CA ASP A 553 -1.81 -7.09 33.68
C ASP A 553 -2.36 -5.72 34.12
N GLN A 554 -3.48 -5.30 33.53
CA GLN A 554 -4.05 -3.97 33.74
C GLN A 554 -5.01 -3.94 34.93
N ASN A 555 -5.50 -5.12 35.36
CA ASN A 555 -6.45 -5.27 36.43
C ASN A 555 -5.79 -5.78 37.75
N ASP A 556 -4.46 -6.06 37.74
CA ASP A 556 -3.66 -6.54 38.88
C ASP A 556 -4.16 -7.88 39.46
N ASP A 557 -4.77 -8.77 38.66
CA ASP A 557 -5.27 -10.07 39.13
C ASP A 557 -4.24 -11.20 39.02
N GLY A 558 -3.14 -10.96 38.29
CA GLY A 558 -2.01 -11.88 38.10
C GLY A 558 -2.20 -12.89 36.96
N GLU A 559 -3.26 -12.73 36.20
CA GLU A 559 -3.50 -13.42 34.91
C GLU A 559 -3.43 -12.37 33.79
N ILE A 560 -3.22 -12.78 32.54
CA ILE A 560 -3.27 -11.90 31.38
C ILE A 560 -4.47 -12.31 30.54
N ASP A 561 -5.44 -11.42 30.47
CA ASP A 561 -6.63 -11.61 29.65
C ASP A 561 -6.35 -11.23 28.19
N PHE A 562 -7.23 -11.63 27.26
CA PHE A 562 -7.10 -11.33 25.83
C PHE A 562 -7.01 -9.83 25.56
N GLU A 563 -7.76 -9.01 26.28
CA GLU A 563 -7.77 -7.56 26.14
C GLU A 563 -6.52 -6.88 26.74
N GLU A 564 -5.66 -7.62 27.43
CA GLU A 564 -4.43 -7.15 28.07
C GLU A 564 -3.17 -7.48 27.24
N GLU A 565 -3.36 -8.11 26.07
CA GLU A 565 -2.30 -8.42 25.12
C GLU A 565 -2.39 -7.48 23.89
N MET A 566 -1.22 -7.12 23.34
CA MET A 566 -1.12 -6.51 22.02
C MET A 566 -1.10 -7.61 20.98
N HIS A 567 -2.09 -7.66 20.11
CA HIS A 567 -2.14 -8.58 18.99
C HIS A 567 -1.47 -7.97 17.74
N ARG A 568 -1.32 -8.79 16.71
CA ARG A 568 -0.77 -8.36 15.42
C ARG A 568 -1.49 -7.13 14.89
N SER A 569 -0.74 -6.14 14.43
CA SER A 569 -1.30 -4.89 13.92
C SER A 569 -0.91 -4.63 12.48
N CYS A 570 -1.89 -4.26 11.65
CA CYS A 570 -1.71 -3.59 10.38
C CYS A 570 -1.80 -2.07 10.53
N GLY A 571 -2.42 -1.61 11.60
CA GLY A 571 -2.64 -0.20 11.92
C GLY A 571 -1.35 0.54 12.30
N THR A 572 -1.27 1.78 11.88
CA THR A 572 -0.19 2.72 12.23
C THR A 572 -0.62 3.55 13.44
N VAL A 573 0.29 3.84 14.35
CA VAL A 573 -0.01 4.66 15.53
C VAL A 573 -0.42 6.09 15.14
N ALA A 574 -1.30 6.71 15.93
CA ALA A 574 -1.56 8.14 15.91
C ALA A 574 -1.24 8.74 17.28
N ILE A 575 -0.51 9.87 17.29
CA ILE A 575 0.01 10.45 18.53
C ILE A 575 -0.27 11.95 18.55
N LYS A 576 -0.84 12.44 19.66
CA LYS A 576 -1.05 13.87 19.91
C LYS A 576 -0.92 14.14 21.41
N ASP A 577 -0.27 15.24 21.79
CA ASP A 577 -0.12 15.67 23.19
C ASP A 577 0.35 14.53 24.12
N ASP A 578 1.32 13.71 23.65
CA ASP A 578 1.89 12.55 24.30
C ASP A 578 0.93 11.37 24.53
N VAL A 579 -0.30 11.41 24.00
CA VAL A 579 -1.25 10.29 24.01
C VAL A 579 -1.21 9.57 22.66
N LEU A 580 -0.95 8.27 22.71
CA LEU A 580 -0.83 7.37 21.57
C LEU A 580 -2.04 6.47 21.48
N TYR A 581 -2.62 6.36 20.28
CA TYR A 581 -3.62 5.35 19.94
C TYR A 581 -3.11 4.42 18.86
N VAL A 582 -3.42 3.15 18.97
CA VAL A 582 -3.17 2.13 17.94
C VAL A 582 -4.27 1.07 17.99
N THR A 583 -4.60 0.52 16.83
CA THR A 583 -5.49 -0.64 16.71
C THR A 583 -4.68 -1.88 16.42
N ASP A 584 -5.09 -3.02 16.94
CA ASP A 584 -4.61 -4.30 16.46
C ASP A 584 -5.65 -5.00 15.56
N PHE A 585 -5.24 -6.10 14.96
CA PHE A 585 -6.10 -6.81 14.00
C PHE A 585 -7.27 -7.53 14.67
N SER A 586 -7.19 -7.81 15.97
CA SER A 586 -8.31 -8.38 16.73
C SER A 586 -9.47 -7.40 16.94
N GLY A 587 -9.24 -6.11 16.70
CA GLY A 587 -10.20 -5.03 16.92
C GLY A 587 -10.05 -4.33 18.28
N LEU A 588 -8.93 -4.57 18.96
CA LEU A 588 -8.61 -3.84 20.18
C LEU A 588 -8.01 -2.48 19.86
N VAL A 589 -8.54 -1.46 20.52
CA VAL A 589 -8.01 -0.09 20.54
C VAL A 589 -7.16 0.07 21.78
N HIS A 590 -5.87 0.29 21.64
CA HIS A 590 -4.95 0.53 22.75
C HIS A 590 -4.65 2.03 22.86
N CYS A 591 -4.81 2.60 24.06
CA CYS A 591 -4.43 3.97 24.38
C CYS A 591 -3.27 3.97 25.39
N LEU A 592 -2.15 4.60 25.04
CA LEU A 592 -0.92 4.60 25.82
C LEU A 592 -0.35 6.01 25.97
N ASP A 593 0.55 6.19 26.96
CA ASP A 593 1.46 7.32 26.99
C ASP A 593 2.60 7.11 25.97
N ALA A 594 2.85 8.08 25.12
CA ALA A 594 3.89 7.96 24.08
C ALA A 594 5.31 7.89 24.64
N LYS A 595 5.56 8.48 25.82
CA LYS A 595 6.89 8.56 26.43
C LYS A 595 7.21 7.37 27.34
N GLY A 596 6.20 6.73 27.91
CA GLY A 596 6.35 5.67 28.91
C GLY A 596 6.95 6.18 30.22
N THR A 597 7.38 5.25 31.09
CA THR A 597 8.02 5.56 32.36
C THR A 597 9.53 5.85 32.19
N PRO A 598 10.17 6.58 33.11
CA PRO A 598 11.62 6.85 33.07
C PRO A 598 12.51 5.59 33.09
N ASP A 599 12.01 4.46 33.58
CA ASP A 599 12.67 3.16 33.62
C ASP A 599 12.32 2.25 32.43
N GLY A 600 11.64 2.80 31.43
CA GLY A 600 11.45 2.15 30.12
C GLY A 600 10.25 1.20 30.06
N MET A 601 9.26 1.40 30.91
CA MET A 601 8.01 0.63 30.85
C MET A 601 6.93 1.41 30.09
N PRO A 602 6.09 0.74 29.29
CA PRO A 602 4.91 1.37 28.70
C PRO A 602 3.91 1.78 29.78
N ILE A 603 3.13 2.81 29.53
CA ILE A 603 2.00 3.21 30.36
C ILE A 603 0.76 3.04 29.52
N ILE A 604 -0.06 2.04 29.83
CA ILE A 604 -1.33 1.76 29.18
C ILE A 604 -2.43 2.52 29.94
N HIS A 605 -3.21 3.32 29.25
CA HIS A 605 -4.34 4.04 29.82
C HIS A 605 -5.60 3.20 29.82
N PHE A 606 -5.85 2.54 28.65
CA PHE A 606 -6.95 1.59 28.51
C PHE A 606 -6.80 0.76 27.22
N THR A 607 -7.55 -0.31 27.16
CA THR A 607 -7.86 -1.09 25.97
C THR A 607 -9.38 -1.15 25.79
N TYR A 608 -9.87 -1.05 24.55
CA TYR A 608 -11.29 -1.15 24.20
C TYR A 608 -11.48 -2.14 23.05
N ASP A 609 -12.42 -3.09 23.19
CA ASP A 609 -12.76 -4.09 22.15
C ASP A 609 -13.91 -3.54 21.28
N MET A 610 -13.64 -3.31 20.00
CA MET A 610 -14.65 -2.91 18.99
C MET A 610 -15.50 -4.10 18.51
N PHE A 611 -15.18 -5.32 18.94
CA PHE A 611 -15.86 -6.57 18.55
C PHE A 611 -15.80 -6.92 17.07
N ALA A 612 -15.00 -6.21 16.27
CA ALA A 612 -14.76 -6.45 14.86
C ALA A 612 -13.31 -6.13 14.51
N GLN A 613 -12.77 -6.79 13.49
CA GLN A 613 -11.37 -6.62 13.07
C GLN A 613 -11.12 -5.19 12.56
N SER A 614 -10.00 -4.59 12.95
CA SER A 614 -9.57 -3.28 12.45
C SER A 614 -8.35 -3.40 11.54
N TRP A 615 -8.48 -2.86 10.31
CA TRP A 615 -7.42 -2.78 9.31
C TRP A 615 -6.81 -1.38 9.23
N GLY A 616 -7.63 -0.38 9.59
CA GLY A 616 -7.30 1.02 9.55
C GLY A 616 -6.44 1.48 10.73
N SER A 617 -6.05 2.73 10.68
CA SER A 617 -5.31 3.41 11.75
C SER A 617 -6.21 4.44 12.42
N PRO A 618 -5.99 4.79 13.69
CA PRO A 618 -6.72 5.89 14.33
C PRO A 618 -6.47 7.23 13.63
N LEU A 619 -7.48 8.08 13.54
CA LEU A 619 -7.38 9.49 13.21
C LEU A 619 -7.63 10.31 14.47
N ILE A 620 -6.68 11.15 14.90
CA ILE A 620 -6.85 12.09 16.02
C ILE A 620 -7.09 13.50 15.46
N ALA A 621 -8.31 14.00 15.53
CA ALA A 621 -8.66 15.32 15.03
C ALA A 621 -9.77 15.98 15.86
N ASP A 622 -9.74 17.30 16.01
CA ASP A 622 -10.75 18.10 16.71
C ASP A 622 -11.14 17.57 18.10
N GLY A 623 -10.15 17.13 18.88
CA GLY A 623 -10.39 16.57 20.23
C GLY A 623 -11.06 15.22 20.24
N LYS A 624 -11.06 14.48 19.12
CA LYS A 624 -11.68 13.17 18.96
C LYS A 624 -10.74 12.17 18.30
N VAL A 625 -11.09 10.87 18.42
CA VAL A 625 -10.41 9.76 17.75
C VAL A 625 -11.45 8.98 16.95
N TYR A 626 -11.19 8.80 15.65
CA TYR A 626 -12.05 8.09 14.71
C TYR A 626 -11.37 6.80 14.26
N ILE A 627 -12.06 5.66 14.37
CA ILE A 627 -11.52 4.34 14.03
C ILE A 627 -12.58 3.51 13.32
N GLY A 628 -12.27 2.99 12.14
CA GLY A 628 -13.16 2.12 11.38
C GLY A 628 -12.84 0.64 11.57
N ASP A 629 -13.85 -0.22 11.35
CA ASP A 629 -13.73 -1.67 11.43
C ASP A 629 -14.31 -2.42 10.21
N GLU A 630 -14.16 -3.75 10.20
CA GLU A 630 -14.59 -4.61 9.10
C GLU A 630 -16.12 -4.78 9.02
N ASP A 631 -16.85 -4.62 10.10
CA ASP A 631 -18.32 -4.66 10.13
C ASP A 631 -18.93 -3.37 9.57
N GLY A 632 -18.11 -2.35 9.37
CA GLY A 632 -18.47 -1.07 8.77
C GLY A 632 -18.86 -0.01 9.78
N ASP A 633 -18.52 -0.22 11.05
CA ASP A 633 -18.72 0.77 12.09
C ASP A 633 -17.50 1.71 12.20
N VAL A 634 -17.75 2.96 12.54
CA VAL A 634 -16.75 3.95 12.93
C VAL A 634 -16.99 4.31 14.37
N CYS A 635 -16.07 3.89 15.25
CA CYS A 635 -16.05 4.28 16.64
C CYS A 635 -15.47 5.70 16.77
N VAL A 636 -16.15 6.57 17.49
CA VAL A 636 -15.74 7.95 17.80
C VAL A 636 -15.52 8.08 19.29
N PHE A 637 -14.30 8.36 19.72
CA PHE A 637 -13.96 8.62 21.14
C PHE A 637 -13.69 10.10 21.34
N ASP A 638 -13.97 10.63 22.51
CA ASP A 638 -13.32 11.85 22.95
C ASP A 638 -11.82 11.60 23.16
N PHE A 639 -10.98 12.48 22.64
CA PHE A 639 -9.53 12.34 22.78
C PHE A 639 -9.08 12.49 24.24
N GLY A 640 -8.25 11.58 24.71
CA GLY A 640 -7.58 11.65 26.02
C GLY A 640 -7.57 10.32 26.78
N PRO A 641 -6.65 10.17 27.74
CA PRO A 641 -6.40 8.91 28.45
C PRO A 641 -7.54 8.44 29.35
N GLU A 642 -8.48 9.33 29.71
CA GLU A 642 -9.60 9.03 30.60
C GLU A 642 -10.86 8.55 29.85
N ASN A 643 -10.91 8.70 28.52
CA ASN A 643 -12.10 8.47 27.69
C ASN A 643 -12.08 7.05 27.10
N LYS A 644 -12.47 6.07 27.91
CA LYS A 644 -12.29 4.64 27.62
C LYS A 644 -13.35 4.04 26.70
N GLU A 645 -14.49 4.71 26.55
CA GLU A 645 -15.64 4.23 25.79
C GLU A 645 -15.90 5.19 24.62
N PRO A 646 -16.30 4.71 23.43
CA PRO A 646 -16.69 5.58 22.35
C PRO A 646 -17.94 6.40 22.74
N ILE A 647 -17.99 7.65 22.29
CA ILE A 647 -19.18 8.50 22.42
C ILE A 647 -20.24 8.14 21.38
N GLU A 648 -19.81 7.60 20.22
CA GLU A 648 -20.69 7.16 19.14
C GLU A 648 -20.06 5.97 18.39
N GLU A 649 -20.91 5.09 17.87
CA GLU A 649 -20.58 4.03 16.91
C GLU A 649 -21.50 4.20 15.70
N ILE A 650 -20.93 4.51 14.53
CA ILE A 650 -21.69 4.94 13.36
C ILE A 650 -21.46 3.96 12.21
N ASN A 651 -22.51 3.24 11.79
CA ASN A 651 -22.41 2.28 10.70
C ASN A 651 -22.41 2.96 9.32
N MET A 652 -21.38 2.69 8.53
CA MET A 652 -21.17 3.22 7.18
C MET A 652 -21.80 2.35 6.07
N GLY A 653 -22.52 1.29 6.46
CA GLY A 653 -23.25 0.40 5.53
C GLY A 653 -22.39 -0.62 4.79
N SER A 654 -21.08 -0.53 4.87
CA SER A 654 -20.10 -1.44 4.25
C SER A 654 -18.78 -1.35 5.01
N SER A 655 -17.95 -2.41 4.97
CA SER A 655 -16.67 -2.49 5.69
C SER A 655 -15.79 -1.27 5.48
N VAL A 656 -15.13 -0.81 6.55
CA VAL A 656 -14.17 0.29 6.55
C VAL A 656 -12.75 -0.29 6.72
N TYR A 657 -12.08 -0.58 5.61
CA TYR A 657 -10.70 -1.07 5.61
C TYR A 657 -9.67 0.07 5.59
N SER A 658 -10.06 1.25 5.17
CA SER A 658 -9.19 2.41 5.08
C SER A 658 -9.14 3.19 6.40
N THR A 659 -8.12 4.02 6.53
CA THR A 659 -8.03 5.01 7.61
C THR A 659 -8.85 6.25 7.24
N ALA A 660 -9.65 6.75 8.17
CA ALA A 660 -10.29 8.06 8.03
C ALA A 660 -9.22 9.17 7.93
N VAL A 661 -9.48 10.19 7.11
CA VAL A 661 -8.63 11.37 7.01
C VAL A 661 -9.45 12.64 7.21
N ALA A 662 -8.81 13.70 7.70
CA ALA A 662 -9.50 14.97 7.91
C ALA A 662 -8.74 16.13 7.23
N ALA A 663 -9.46 16.92 6.44
CA ALA A 663 -8.96 18.11 5.80
C ALA A 663 -10.11 19.11 5.58
N ASP A 664 -9.84 20.39 5.78
CA ASP A 664 -10.76 21.49 5.49
C ASP A 664 -12.17 21.27 6.08
N GLU A 665 -12.23 21.06 7.42
CA GLU A 665 -13.48 20.83 8.18
C GLU A 665 -14.32 19.62 7.68
N THR A 666 -13.66 18.65 7.04
CA THR A 666 -14.31 17.47 6.45
C THR A 666 -13.55 16.21 6.82
N ILE A 667 -14.28 15.18 7.26
CA ILE A 667 -13.77 13.82 7.41
C ILE A 667 -14.07 13.06 6.12
N TYR A 668 -13.05 12.40 5.55
CA TYR A 668 -13.18 11.53 4.40
C TYR A 668 -13.00 10.08 4.82
N ILE A 669 -13.98 9.24 4.53
CA ILE A 669 -13.98 7.82 4.85
C ILE A 669 -14.25 7.02 3.59
N SER A 670 -13.30 6.15 3.22
CA SER A 670 -13.52 5.14 2.20
C SER A 670 -14.04 3.87 2.85
N THR A 671 -15.24 3.44 2.46
CA THR A 671 -15.69 2.08 2.72
C THR A 671 -15.21 1.16 1.58
N LYS A 672 -15.55 -0.09 1.66
CA LYS A 672 -15.27 -1.09 0.62
C LYS A 672 -15.63 -0.62 -0.80
N ASP A 673 -16.72 0.15 -0.94
CA ASP A 673 -17.33 0.49 -2.22
C ASP A 673 -17.73 1.96 -2.39
N LYS A 674 -17.52 2.83 -1.39
CA LYS A 674 -17.90 4.25 -1.44
C LYS A 674 -16.88 5.14 -0.71
N LEU A 675 -16.79 6.38 -1.19
CA LEU A 675 -16.11 7.48 -0.51
C LEU A 675 -17.18 8.43 0.04
N PHE A 676 -17.07 8.75 1.33
CA PHE A 676 -17.94 9.72 2.01
C PHE A 676 -17.16 10.95 2.43
N ALA A 677 -17.71 12.13 2.19
CA ALA A 677 -17.26 13.40 2.76
C ALA A 677 -18.26 13.85 3.83
N ILE A 678 -17.80 13.92 5.06
CA ILE A 678 -18.60 14.14 6.25
C ILE A 678 -18.15 15.46 6.87
N GLY A 679 -19.07 16.38 7.10
CA GLY A 679 -18.77 17.68 7.67
C GLY A 679 -20.05 18.39 8.10
N LEU A 680 -19.91 19.34 9.03
CA LEU A 680 -21.05 20.13 9.47
C LEU A 680 -21.65 20.85 8.25
N LYS A 681 -22.99 20.91 8.19
CA LYS A 681 -23.68 21.71 7.17
C LYS A 681 -23.61 23.18 7.57
N ASP A 682 -23.30 24.03 6.61
CA ASP A 682 -23.45 25.48 6.79
C ASP A 682 -24.90 25.78 7.15
N GLU A 683 -25.15 26.55 8.24
CA GLU A 683 -26.49 26.96 8.68
C GLU A 683 -27.21 27.87 7.64
#